data_c0d9e1ae406dae80d3221b1739ba839e
#
_entry.id   c0d9e1ae406dae80d3221b1739ba839e
#
_cell.length_a   1.000
_cell.length_b   1.000
_cell.length_c   1.000
_cell.angle_alpha   90.00
_cell.angle_beta   90.00
_cell.angle_gamma   90.00
#
_symmetry.space_group_name_H-M   'P 1'
#
loop_
_entity.id
_entity.type
_entity.pdbx_description
1 polymer ?
#
loop_
_entity_poly.entity_id
_entity_poly.type
_entity_poly.pdbx_seq_one_letter_code
_entity_poly.pdbx_strand_id
1 'polypeptide(L)'
;MHPASRGRNCAKGPATINQVDDPERILYPMKRVGDRGEGLWERITWEQALAEIGERINTAFREDRHHEVMYHVGRMGDDSYMERVLHSWGIDGQNSHTNICSSGARVGYASWMGFDRPSADFANAKVIFLISSHLEAGHYFNPHAQRIIEGQQNGATVVCVDPRLSNTAAKADHWLSPWPGTEAFLLLAIVRLLLVENTWDAKFFERWVNWETFLREARPDLEPTFSNVRQALIDQYAEYTPVEAARVCGLEEDQVLEVARVVGNGLGRFASHTWRASSAGNEGGWMVARCLQFLNVLTGSVGTEGGTNANGWNKFIPDTPMHPEPQARWNEMQWPIEYPLTHHEMSILLPHFLKAGRGRIDTYFTRVYNPMWTNPDGFTWMEVLRDSNLIGCHVALTPTWNESAWFADYVLPMGVASERHDVASFETHNGRWIGFRQPVARRHREMGGETFERSYEANPGEVWEEQEFWIDLSWRIDPDGALGIRQQFESRERPGTPLTMDESYTMLFEGSVPGLPEAAAAEGLTPLEYMRRKGAFALPGDQQQVYEREVSETDLVGAVRDGGGVWRRPGTAGSHDSLDEITGHMPFIGDGSPAVDIDGQARFGFPTPSKKLEFFSETVRDWGWPEYSMPVFIKSQVHWEDLDMTAGERILVPTFRIPTLIHTRSSNSQWLNEISHRHPLWLHPSDAEQLGIDENGLVRITTRTGHFVIQSWRTEGIRPGVVAASHHMGRWRLEEGDARSWGAGKASIERDDDGRWRLRRDHGQEPYESDEPDTGLIWWTDTGVHQNLTFPVQPDPVSGMHCWLQRVTVGPAEPGDAYGDVVVDTDASHRIFEEWLAKTRPGPGPGNLRRPLWMARPVKPQASAYRYDA
;
A
#
# COMPACT_ATOMS: atom_id res chain seq x y z
N MET A 1 9.51 16.95 -19.63
CA MET A 1 9.07 15.51 -19.73
C MET A 1 9.52 14.81 -18.46
N HIS A 2 8.61 14.20 -17.71
CA HIS A 2 8.97 13.54 -16.45
C HIS A 2 9.96 12.40 -16.72
N PRO A 3 11.12 12.36 -16.04
CA PRO A 3 12.20 11.42 -16.37
C PRO A 3 11.81 9.96 -16.23
N ALA A 4 10.97 9.63 -15.25
CA ALA A 4 10.52 8.26 -15.01
C ALA A 4 9.64 7.75 -16.14
N SER A 5 8.59 8.48 -16.52
CA SER A 5 7.63 8.08 -17.55
C SER A 5 8.08 8.38 -18.98
N ARG A 6 9.05 9.27 -19.15
CA ARG A 6 9.55 9.72 -20.47
C ARG A 6 8.40 10.16 -21.40
N GLY A 7 7.38 10.82 -20.84
CA GLY A 7 6.21 11.30 -21.56
C GLY A 7 5.20 10.22 -21.96
N ARG A 8 5.31 9.00 -21.44
CA ARG A 8 4.35 7.91 -21.69
C ARG A 8 3.40 7.74 -20.52
N ASN A 9 2.18 7.31 -20.79
CA ASN A 9 1.19 6.92 -19.80
C ASN A 9 0.39 5.69 -20.28
N CYS A 10 -0.46 5.15 -19.40
CA CYS A 10 -1.41 4.12 -19.79
C CYS A 10 -2.80 4.72 -20.04
N ALA A 11 -3.74 3.90 -20.51
CA ALA A 11 -5.12 4.31 -20.78
C ALA A 11 -5.80 5.02 -19.59
N LYS A 12 -5.42 4.67 -18.35
CA LYS A 12 -5.96 5.27 -17.12
C LYS A 12 -5.69 6.77 -16.96
N GLY A 13 -4.60 7.26 -17.53
CA GLY A 13 -4.27 8.70 -17.51
C GLY A 13 -5.27 9.53 -18.31
N PRO A 14 -5.39 9.34 -19.63
CA PRO A 14 -6.36 10.04 -20.48
C PRO A 14 -7.80 9.89 -20.03
N ALA A 15 -8.18 8.71 -19.51
CA ALA A 15 -9.52 8.45 -19.01
C ALA A 15 -9.92 9.33 -17.80
N THR A 16 -9.03 10.15 -17.27
CA THR A 16 -9.38 11.15 -16.25
C THR A 16 -10.44 12.15 -16.75
N ILE A 17 -10.54 12.37 -18.07
CA ILE A 17 -11.58 13.22 -18.63
C ILE A 17 -12.98 12.71 -18.31
N ASN A 18 -13.19 11.40 -18.26
CA ASN A 18 -14.49 10.83 -17.87
C ASN A 18 -14.87 11.17 -16.41
N GLN A 19 -13.88 11.48 -15.57
CA GLN A 19 -14.16 11.92 -14.18
C GLN A 19 -14.46 13.43 -14.13
N VAL A 20 -13.89 14.20 -15.04
CA VAL A 20 -14.17 15.65 -15.15
C VAL A 20 -15.60 15.86 -15.64
N ASP A 21 -16.01 15.09 -16.64
CA ASP A 21 -17.28 15.22 -17.34
C ASP A 21 -18.36 14.27 -16.78
N ASP A 22 -18.10 13.57 -15.67
CA ASP A 22 -19.06 12.68 -15.04
C ASP A 22 -20.32 13.48 -14.61
N PRO A 23 -21.51 13.18 -15.14
CA PRO A 23 -22.72 13.91 -14.81
C PRO A 23 -23.17 13.74 -13.35
N GLU A 24 -22.66 12.70 -12.68
CA GLU A 24 -22.95 12.43 -11.28
C GLU A 24 -21.85 12.93 -10.34
N ARG A 25 -20.93 13.71 -10.88
CA ARG A 25 -19.84 14.29 -10.11
C ARG A 25 -20.38 15.23 -9.01
N ILE A 26 -19.78 15.12 -7.82
CA ILE A 26 -20.10 16.00 -6.70
C ILE A 26 -19.47 17.36 -6.96
N LEU A 27 -20.31 18.38 -7.13
CA LEU A 27 -19.89 19.75 -7.44
C LEU A 27 -20.10 20.73 -6.29
N TYR A 28 -20.85 20.36 -5.28
CA TYR A 28 -21.22 21.22 -4.16
C TYR A 28 -21.15 20.47 -2.84
N PRO A 29 -20.86 21.14 -1.71
CA PRO A 29 -20.96 20.53 -0.40
C PRO A 29 -22.38 20.06 -0.11
N MET A 30 -22.49 18.84 0.38
CA MET A 30 -23.76 18.18 0.68
C MET A 30 -23.79 17.77 2.16
N LYS A 31 -24.91 17.99 2.83
CA LYS A 31 -25.20 17.53 4.17
C LYS A 31 -26.35 16.55 4.14
N ARG A 32 -26.24 15.49 4.90
CA ARG A 32 -27.28 14.48 5.00
C ARG A 32 -28.52 15.04 5.72
N VAL A 33 -29.67 14.66 5.18
CA VAL A 33 -30.98 14.85 5.79
C VAL A 33 -31.63 13.47 5.99
N GLY A 34 -32.17 13.16 7.14
CA GLY A 34 -32.68 11.82 7.46
C GLY A 34 -31.59 10.87 7.98
N ASP A 35 -31.82 9.56 7.88
CA ASP A 35 -30.90 8.53 8.38
C ASP A 35 -29.75 8.22 7.43
N ARG A 36 -28.63 7.72 7.98
CA ARG A 36 -27.48 7.34 7.17
C ARG A 36 -27.82 6.17 6.25
N GLY A 37 -27.61 6.35 4.97
CA GLY A 37 -27.89 5.36 3.93
C GLY A 37 -29.21 5.55 3.20
N GLU A 38 -30.07 6.51 3.61
CA GLU A 38 -31.32 6.85 2.90
C GLU A 38 -31.06 7.61 1.58
N GLY A 39 -29.87 8.19 1.41
CA GLY A 39 -29.54 8.94 0.20
C GLY A 39 -30.20 10.32 0.09
N LEU A 40 -30.64 10.88 1.19
CA LEU A 40 -31.30 12.20 1.25
C LEU A 40 -30.25 13.27 1.61
N TRP A 41 -30.07 14.22 0.71
CA TRP A 41 -29.01 15.22 0.81
C TRP A 41 -29.58 16.64 0.56
N GLU A 42 -29.06 17.62 1.30
CA GLU A 42 -29.25 19.04 1.01
C GLU A 42 -27.90 19.68 0.64
N ARG A 43 -27.92 20.58 -0.31
CA ARG A 43 -26.74 21.42 -0.61
C ARG A 43 -26.58 22.45 0.50
N ILE A 44 -25.38 22.57 1.01
CA ILE A 44 -24.97 23.58 1.99
C ILE A 44 -23.84 24.43 1.42
N THR A 45 -23.47 25.50 2.12
CA THR A 45 -22.29 26.29 1.76
C THR A 45 -21.03 25.70 2.39
N TRP A 46 -19.86 25.99 1.79
CA TRP A 46 -18.59 25.67 2.41
C TRP A 46 -18.41 26.32 3.79
N GLU A 47 -18.86 27.56 3.94
CA GLU A 47 -18.83 28.25 5.22
C GLU A 47 -19.60 27.49 6.31
N GLN A 48 -20.78 26.98 5.99
CA GLN A 48 -21.55 26.17 6.91
C GLN A 48 -20.86 24.86 7.23
N ALA A 49 -20.34 24.13 6.22
CA ALA A 49 -19.63 22.87 6.43
C ALA A 49 -18.41 23.04 7.33
N LEU A 50 -17.56 24.04 7.02
CA LEU A 50 -16.36 24.32 7.80
C LEU A 50 -16.67 24.75 9.22
N ALA A 51 -17.71 25.56 9.43
CA ALA A 51 -18.13 26.00 10.76
C ALA A 51 -18.62 24.83 11.62
N GLU A 52 -19.54 24.02 11.10
CA GLU A 52 -20.11 22.90 11.86
C GLU A 52 -19.08 21.82 12.18
N ILE A 53 -18.24 21.44 11.20
CA ILE A 53 -17.17 20.44 11.40
C ILE A 53 -16.08 21.01 12.31
N GLY A 54 -15.68 22.26 12.10
CA GLY A 54 -14.64 22.93 12.90
C GLY A 54 -15.03 23.08 14.36
N GLU A 55 -16.27 23.50 14.66
CA GLU A 55 -16.79 23.61 16.02
C GLU A 55 -16.79 22.25 16.74
N ARG A 56 -17.19 21.20 16.04
CA ARG A 56 -17.20 19.84 16.57
C ARG A 56 -15.80 19.38 16.97
N ILE A 57 -14.82 19.58 16.09
CA ILE A 57 -13.44 19.20 16.35
C ILE A 57 -12.82 20.09 17.44
N ASN A 58 -13.09 21.41 17.42
CA ASN A 58 -12.65 22.31 18.49
C ASN A 58 -13.13 21.82 19.86
N THR A 59 -14.40 21.42 19.97
CA THR A 59 -14.96 20.85 21.20
C THR A 59 -14.20 19.59 21.64
N ALA A 60 -13.96 18.65 20.71
CA ALA A 60 -13.23 17.43 21.00
C ALA A 60 -11.81 17.73 21.49
N PHE A 61 -11.11 18.68 20.87
CA PHE A 61 -9.74 19.02 21.24
C PHE A 61 -9.66 19.75 22.59
N ARG A 62 -10.59 20.64 22.89
CA ARG A 62 -10.68 21.29 24.21
C ARG A 62 -11.04 20.32 25.33
N GLU A 63 -11.64 19.20 25.01
CA GLU A 63 -11.95 18.10 25.95
C GLU A 63 -10.86 17.01 25.98
N ASP A 64 -9.70 17.24 25.36
CA ASP A 64 -8.59 16.26 25.27
C ASP A 64 -8.99 14.94 24.59
N ARG A 65 -9.89 15.01 23.60
CA ARG A 65 -10.36 13.86 22.81
C ARG A 65 -9.78 13.82 21.38
N HIS A 66 -8.50 14.21 21.22
CA HIS A 66 -7.82 14.21 19.94
C HIS A 66 -7.82 12.81 19.27
N HIS A 67 -7.77 11.75 20.09
CA HIS A 67 -7.83 10.36 19.65
C HIS A 67 -9.18 9.94 19.07
N GLU A 68 -10.23 10.74 19.22
CA GLU A 68 -11.54 10.52 18.60
C GLU A 68 -11.69 11.20 17.23
N VAL A 69 -10.69 11.94 16.78
CA VAL A 69 -10.66 12.53 15.43
C VAL A 69 -9.75 11.70 14.54
N MET A 70 -10.32 11.13 13.49
CA MET A 70 -9.65 10.14 12.67
C MET A 70 -9.66 10.48 11.18
N TYR A 71 -8.51 10.32 10.53
CA TYR A 71 -8.33 10.50 9.09
C TYR A 71 -7.92 9.20 8.41
N HIS A 72 -8.74 8.76 7.45
CA HIS A 72 -8.41 7.64 6.59
C HIS A 72 -8.27 8.07 5.14
N VAL A 73 -7.18 7.65 4.50
CA VAL A 73 -6.89 7.94 3.11
C VAL A 73 -6.77 6.66 2.28
N GLY A 74 -7.41 6.67 1.12
CA GLY A 74 -7.25 5.58 0.15
C GLY A 74 -5.86 5.58 -0.47
N ARG A 75 -5.37 6.74 -0.86
CA ARG A 75 -3.99 6.96 -1.29
C ARG A 75 -3.64 8.42 -1.12
N MET A 76 -2.47 8.66 -0.61
CA MET A 76 -1.91 9.99 -0.55
C MET A 76 -1.66 10.50 -1.96
N GLY A 77 -2.02 11.75 -2.19
CA GLY A 77 -1.74 12.43 -3.45
C GLY A 77 -0.55 13.36 -3.33
N ASP A 78 -0.37 13.91 -2.15
CA ASP A 78 0.73 14.79 -1.77
C ASP A 78 1.34 14.26 -0.47
N ASP A 79 2.65 14.07 -0.45
CA ASP A 79 3.33 13.40 0.64
C ASP A 79 3.62 14.32 1.85
N SER A 80 3.34 15.62 1.76
CA SER A 80 3.87 16.57 2.74
C SER A 80 2.82 17.34 3.54
N TYR A 81 1.77 17.86 2.92
CA TYR A 81 0.87 18.78 3.62
C TYR A 81 0.03 18.09 4.70
N MET A 82 -0.32 16.82 4.49
CA MET A 82 -1.16 16.09 5.44
C MET A 82 -0.44 15.80 6.75
N GLU A 83 0.87 15.64 6.72
CA GLU A 83 1.68 15.54 7.94
C GLU A 83 1.60 16.83 8.76
N ARG A 84 1.69 17.98 8.12
CA ARG A 84 1.50 19.28 8.80
C ARG A 84 0.13 19.33 9.49
N VAL A 85 -0.93 18.89 8.81
CA VAL A 85 -2.28 18.84 9.39
C VAL A 85 -2.33 17.94 10.62
N LEU A 86 -1.95 16.67 10.44
CA LEU A 86 -2.03 15.67 11.51
C LEU A 86 -1.23 16.05 12.74
N HIS A 87 -0.01 16.58 12.55
CA HIS A 87 0.84 16.97 13.65
C HIS A 87 0.39 18.27 14.30
N SER A 88 -0.06 19.25 13.51
CA SER A 88 -0.60 20.50 14.07
C SER A 88 -1.87 20.26 14.89
N TRP A 89 -2.68 19.29 14.51
CA TRP A 89 -3.87 18.91 15.27
C TRP A 89 -3.57 18.00 16.46
N GLY A 90 -2.36 17.44 16.55
CA GLY A 90 -1.99 16.47 17.58
C GLY A 90 -2.70 15.14 17.43
N ILE A 91 -3.17 14.81 16.25
CA ILE A 91 -3.72 13.50 15.95
C ILE A 91 -2.63 12.62 15.35
N ASP A 92 -2.46 11.43 15.92
CA ASP A 92 -1.43 10.49 15.51
C ASP A 92 -1.97 9.55 14.43
N GLY A 93 -1.12 9.20 13.53
CA GLY A 93 -1.39 8.14 12.58
C GLY A 93 -1.92 8.60 11.24
N GLN A 94 -1.32 8.07 10.23
CA GLN A 94 -1.84 8.02 8.89
C GLN A 94 -2.56 6.71 8.69
N ASN A 95 -3.86 6.77 8.75
CA ASN A 95 -4.68 5.63 8.44
C ASN A 95 -4.78 5.50 6.93
N SER A 96 -4.01 4.59 6.38
CA SER A 96 -3.97 4.36 4.94
C SER A 96 -4.42 2.94 4.57
N HIS A 97 -4.53 2.69 3.28
CA HIS A 97 -4.85 1.37 2.75
C HIS A 97 -3.66 0.40 2.75
N THR A 98 -2.56 0.69 3.40
CA THR A 98 -1.31 -0.08 3.25
C THR A 98 -1.43 -1.52 3.72
N ASN A 99 -2.18 -1.77 4.77
CA ASN A 99 -2.41 -3.11 5.30
C ASN A 99 -3.33 -4.01 4.44
N ILE A 100 -4.01 -3.45 3.45
CA ILE A 100 -4.69 -4.24 2.41
C ILE A 100 -3.90 -4.29 1.10
N CYS A 101 -2.74 -3.63 1.04
CA CYS A 101 -1.99 -3.43 -0.18
C CYS A 101 -0.58 -4.03 -0.13
N SER A 102 0.24 -3.67 0.86
CA SER A 102 1.67 -3.90 0.76
C SER A 102 2.41 -4.04 2.10
N SER A 103 1.74 -4.00 3.20
CA SER A 103 2.36 -4.07 4.53
C SER A 103 3.25 -5.31 4.69
N GLY A 104 2.81 -6.48 4.21
CA GLY A 104 3.62 -7.69 4.22
C GLY A 104 4.94 -7.54 3.48
N ALA A 105 4.91 -7.11 2.21
CA ALA A 105 6.14 -6.91 1.44
C ALA A 105 7.08 -5.90 2.13
N ARG A 106 6.52 -4.82 2.68
CA ARG A 106 7.30 -3.79 3.37
C ARG A 106 8.02 -4.31 4.60
N VAL A 107 7.33 -5.08 5.44
CA VAL A 107 7.94 -5.72 6.62
C VAL A 107 9.05 -6.69 6.20
N GLY A 108 8.82 -7.49 5.15
CA GLY A 108 9.81 -8.43 4.65
C GLY A 108 11.10 -7.76 4.19
N TYR A 109 11.01 -6.67 3.43
CA TYR A 109 12.20 -5.93 3.00
C TYR A 109 12.84 -5.15 4.14
N ALA A 110 12.05 -4.46 4.97
CA ALA A 110 12.58 -3.66 6.06
C ALA A 110 13.32 -4.50 7.11
N SER A 111 12.90 -5.75 7.34
CA SER A 111 13.60 -6.68 8.23
C SER A 111 15.00 -7.07 7.77
N TRP A 112 15.35 -6.80 6.51
CA TRP A 112 16.71 -6.97 5.95
C TRP A 112 17.54 -5.70 5.99
N MET A 113 16.98 -4.60 5.51
CA MET A 113 17.77 -3.45 5.10
C MET A 113 17.30 -2.12 5.71
N GLY A 114 16.26 -2.17 6.56
CA GLY A 114 15.67 -0.97 7.16
C GLY A 114 14.85 -0.12 6.18
N PHE A 115 14.93 -0.37 4.89
CA PHE A 115 14.08 0.25 3.87
C PHE A 115 12.94 -0.69 3.50
N ASP A 116 11.76 -0.16 3.38
CA ASP A 116 10.55 -0.92 3.15
C ASP A 116 10.16 -1.05 1.66
N ARG A 117 10.84 -0.32 0.77
CA ARG A 117 10.53 -0.28 -0.66
C ARG A 117 11.78 -0.33 -1.52
N PRO A 118 12.17 -1.50 -1.99
CA PRO A 118 13.23 -1.61 -2.97
C PRO A 118 12.75 -1.11 -4.34
N SER A 119 13.66 -0.52 -5.07
CA SER A 119 13.48 -0.10 -6.46
C SER A 119 14.42 -0.87 -7.37
N ALA A 120 13.86 -1.61 -8.32
CA ALA A 120 14.62 -2.46 -9.22
C ALA A 120 15.07 -1.70 -10.47
N ASP A 121 16.32 -1.93 -10.89
CA ASP A 121 16.88 -1.38 -12.13
C ASP A 121 16.75 -2.40 -13.27
N PHE A 122 15.51 -2.58 -13.74
CA PHE A 122 15.17 -3.57 -14.75
C PHE A 122 15.88 -3.36 -16.09
N ALA A 123 16.13 -2.11 -16.49
CA ALA A 123 16.70 -1.80 -17.78
C ALA A 123 18.15 -2.30 -17.95
N ASN A 124 18.89 -2.37 -16.84
CA ASN A 124 20.30 -2.76 -16.81
C ASN A 124 20.51 -4.16 -16.22
N ALA A 125 19.43 -4.87 -15.88
CA ALA A 125 19.51 -6.19 -15.28
C ALA A 125 20.01 -7.26 -16.26
N LYS A 126 20.63 -8.32 -15.73
CA LYS A 126 20.85 -9.58 -16.44
C LYS A 126 19.71 -10.57 -16.21
N VAL A 127 19.14 -10.52 -15.01
CA VAL A 127 18.00 -11.34 -14.63
C VAL A 127 16.95 -10.45 -13.99
N ILE A 128 15.70 -10.57 -14.45
CA ILE A 128 14.52 -9.91 -13.91
C ILE A 128 13.62 -10.98 -13.31
N PHE A 129 13.42 -10.94 -11.99
CA PHE A 129 12.67 -11.94 -11.25
C PHE A 129 11.40 -11.33 -10.64
N LEU A 130 10.23 -11.73 -11.13
CA LEU A 130 8.95 -11.13 -10.78
C LEU A 130 8.05 -12.16 -10.11
N ILE A 131 7.63 -11.88 -8.86
CA ILE A 131 6.71 -12.76 -8.13
C ILE A 131 5.37 -12.06 -7.97
N SER A 132 4.30 -12.65 -8.52
CA SER A 132 2.93 -12.12 -8.46
C SER A 132 2.85 -10.62 -8.76
N SER A 133 3.72 -10.16 -9.63
CA SER A 133 3.88 -8.75 -9.97
C SER A 133 3.50 -8.53 -11.42
N HIS A 134 2.26 -8.14 -11.66
CA HIS A 134 1.73 -7.85 -12.98
C HIS A 134 2.15 -6.44 -13.43
N LEU A 135 3.46 -6.22 -13.62
CA LEU A 135 4.02 -4.89 -13.83
C LEU A 135 3.62 -4.26 -15.16
N GLU A 136 3.36 -5.05 -16.19
CA GLU A 136 2.89 -4.58 -17.48
C GLU A 136 1.45 -4.01 -17.46
N ALA A 137 0.65 -4.39 -16.45
CA ALA A 137 -0.64 -3.75 -16.18
C ALA A 137 -0.51 -2.36 -15.55
N GLY A 138 0.70 -1.81 -15.49
CA GLY A 138 0.98 -0.57 -14.80
C GLY A 138 0.84 -0.71 -13.28
N HIS A 139 1.03 -1.92 -12.76
CA HIS A 139 1.13 -2.17 -11.34
C HIS A 139 2.33 -1.39 -10.83
N TYR A 140 2.09 -0.49 -9.92
CA TYR A 140 2.99 0.52 -9.43
C TYR A 140 3.13 1.74 -10.34
N PHE A 141 3.65 1.64 -11.55
CA PHE A 141 3.76 2.74 -12.52
C PHE A 141 4.08 2.20 -13.91
N ASN A 142 3.71 2.94 -14.94
CA ASN A 142 4.04 2.66 -16.34
C ASN A 142 5.54 2.46 -16.63
N PRO A 143 6.46 3.16 -15.93
CA PRO A 143 7.89 2.96 -16.18
C PRO A 143 8.36 1.52 -16.05
N HIS A 144 7.75 0.71 -15.20
CA HIS A 144 8.18 -0.69 -15.03
C HIS A 144 8.05 -1.51 -16.32
N ALA A 145 6.92 -1.42 -17.01
CA ALA A 145 6.75 -2.14 -18.26
C ALA A 145 7.82 -1.76 -19.30
N GLN A 146 8.10 -0.45 -19.41
CA GLN A 146 9.14 0.03 -20.31
C GLN A 146 10.52 -0.47 -19.95
N ARG A 147 10.87 -0.44 -18.65
CA ARG A 147 12.18 -0.86 -18.16
C ARG A 147 12.40 -2.37 -18.30
N ILE A 148 11.36 -3.17 -18.11
CA ILE A 148 11.43 -4.62 -18.33
C ILE A 148 11.67 -4.92 -19.81
N ILE A 149 10.96 -4.26 -20.71
CA ILE A 149 11.18 -4.41 -22.17
C ILE A 149 12.60 -3.95 -22.56
N GLU A 150 13.07 -2.82 -22.01
CA GLU A 150 14.45 -2.36 -22.23
C GLU A 150 15.47 -3.41 -21.75
N GLY A 151 15.24 -3.98 -20.55
CA GLY A 151 16.08 -5.06 -20.02
C GLY A 151 16.11 -6.30 -20.92
N GLN A 152 14.94 -6.75 -21.40
CA GLN A 152 14.85 -7.86 -22.37
C GLN A 152 15.59 -7.54 -23.67
N GLN A 153 15.42 -6.34 -24.20
CA GLN A 153 16.16 -5.89 -25.39
C GLN A 153 17.69 -5.86 -25.18
N ASN A 154 18.11 -5.61 -23.95
CA ASN A 154 19.51 -5.65 -23.53
C ASN A 154 20.00 -7.06 -23.15
N GLY A 155 19.16 -8.08 -23.33
CA GLY A 155 19.51 -9.48 -23.11
C GLY A 155 19.23 -10.01 -21.70
N ALA A 156 18.41 -9.33 -20.91
CA ALA A 156 17.95 -9.83 -19.61
C ALA A 156 17.01 -11.03 -19.77
N THR A 157 17.19 -12.05 -18.94
CA THR A 157 16.26 -13.17 -18.81
C THR A 157 15.17 -12.80 -17.81
N VAL A 158 13.91 -12.95 -18.17
CA VAL A 158 12.75 -12.68 -17.32
C VAL A 158 12.15 -13.95 -16.77
N VAL A 159 12.11 -14.06 -15.46
CA VAL A 159 11.41 -15.11 -14.72
C VAL A 159 10.15 -14.53 -14.09
N CYS A 160 9.00 -15.14 -14.35
CA CYS A 160 7.73 -14.76 -13.77
C CYS A 160 7.14 -15.93 -12.96
N VAL A 161 6.84 -15.66 -11.69
CA VAL A 161 6.18 -16.60 -10.77
C VAL A 161 4.77 -16.07 -10.52
N ASP A 162 3.77 -16.71 -11.14
CA ASP A 162 2.35 -16.32 -11.05
C ASP A 162 1.48 -17.55 -11.33
N PRO A 163 0.47 -17.85 -10.52
CA PRO A 163 -0.45 -18.96 -10.80
C PRO A 163 -1.29 -18.76 -12.07
N ARG A 164 -1.27 -17.55 -12.63
CA ARG A 164 -1.99 -17.18 -13.85
C ARG A 164 -1.01 -16.78 -14.96
N LEU A 165 -1.34 -17.12 -16.20
CA LEU A 165 -0.66 -16.61 -17.38
C LEU A 165 -1.08 -15.15 -17.62
N SER A 166 -0.53 -14.25 -16.77
CA SER A 166 -0.74 -12.81 -16.89
C SER A 166 -0.02 -12.24 -18.12
N ASN A 167 -0.31 -10.96 -18.46
CA ASN A 167 0.41 -10.29 -19.56
C ASN A 167 1.92 -10.28 -19.34
N THR A 168 2.37 -10.21 -18.09
CA THR A 168 3.80 -10.29 -17.74
C THR A 168 4.32 -11.71 -17.90
N ALA A 169 3.59 -12.71 -17.41
CA ALA A 169 3.96 -14.12 -17.53
C ALA A 169 4.04 -14.56 -19.00
N ALA A 170 3.10 -14.09 -19.84
CA ALA A 170 3.07 -14.41 -21.27
C ALA A 170 4.27 -13.87 -22.08
N LYS A 171 5.07 -12.98 -21.49
CA LYS A 171 6.29 -12.41 -22.12
C LYS A 171 7.58 -12.78 -21.39
N ALA A 172 7.46 -13.57 -20.33
CA ALA A 172 8.63 -14.06 -19.60
C ALA A 172 9.31 -15.22 -20.34
N ASP A 173 10.62 -15.36 -20.16
CA ASP A 173 11.38 -16.49 -20.69
C ASP A 173 11.08 -17.76 -19.89
N HIS A 174 10.81 -17.60 -18.57
CA HIS A 174 10.41 -18.69 -17.68
C HIS A 174 9.15 -18.27 -16.92
N TRP A 175 8.09 -19.05 -17.06
CA TRP A 175 6.86 -18.92 -16.26
C TRP A 175 6.72 -20.13 -15.34
N LEU A 176 6.70 -19.85 -14.05
CA LEU A 176 6.45 -20.83 -13.00
C LEU A 176 5.09 -20.56 -12.40
N SER A 177 4.26 -21.57 -12.32
CA SER A 177 2.91 -21.50 -11.74
C SER A 177 2.83 -22.33 -10.46
N PRO A 178 3.39 -21.85 -9.31
CA PRO A 178 3.32 -22.60 -8.06
C PRO A 178 1.91 -22.54 -7.45
N TRP A 179 1.66 -23.39 -6.46
CA TRP A 179 0.53 -23.21 -5.59
C TRP A 179 0.65 -21.88 -4.84
N PRO A 180 -0.39 -21.02 -4.84
CA PRO A 180 -0.37 -19.78 -4.08
C PRO A 180 -0.08 -20.04 -2.60
N GLY A 181 0.81 -19.24 -2.02
CA GLY A 181 1.27 -19.39 -0.62
C GLY A 181 2.47 -20.31 -0.43
N THR A 182 3.07 -20.83 -1.51
CA THR A 182 4.29 -21.67 -1.44
C THR A 182 5.53 -20.98 -1.99
N GLU A 183 5.43 -19.73 -2.41
CA GLU A 183 6.50 -19.00 -3.10
C GLU A 183 7.78 -18.87 -2.24
N ALA A 184 7.65 -18.72 -0.91
CA ALA A 184 8.81 -18.66 -0.03
C ALA A 184 9.59 -20.00 -0.02
N PHE A 185 8.90 -21.14 -0.13
CA PHE A 185 9.56 -22.44 -0.23
C PHE A 185 10.39 -22.55 -1.51
N LEU A 186 9.82 -22.14 -2.65
CA LEU A 186 10.54 -22.06 -3.92
C LEU A 186 11.81 -21.21 -3.82
N LEU A 187 11.68 -20.02 -3.23
CA LEU A 187 12.80 -19.09 -3.08
C LEU A 187 13.91 -19.67 -2.21
N LEU A 188 13.58 -20.35 -1.12
CA LEU A 188 14.56 -20.99 -0.24
C LEU A 188 15.23 -22.20 -0.89
N ALA A 189 14.54 -22.92 -1.77
CA ALA A 189 15.15 -23.96 -2.58
C ALA A 189 16.20 -23.38 -3.58
N ILE A 190 15.87 -22.24 -4.20
CA ILE A 190 16.82 -21.51 -5.05
C ILE A 190 18.01 -21.03 -4.23
N VAL A 191 17.77 -20.43 -3.04
CA VAL A 191 18.84 -20.03 -2.09
C VAL A 191 19.79 -21.21 -1.82
N ARG A 192 19.22 -22.36 -1.45
CA ARG A 192 20.01 -23.56 -1.16
C ARG A 192 20.84 -24.02 -2.36
N LEU A 193 20.27 -24.00 -3.56
CA LEU A 193 20.99 -24.38 -4.78
C LEU A 193 22.15 -23.45 -5.07
N LEU A 194 21.97 -22.12 -4.94
CA LEU A 194 23.07 -21.15 -5.10
C LEU A 194 24.22 -21.42 -4.12
N LEU A 195 23.90 -21.78 -2.88
CA LEU A 195 24.88 -22.11 -1.86
C LEU A 195 25.60 -23.45 -2.17
N VAL A 196 24.83 -24.49 -2.53
CA VAL A 196 25.38 -25.83 -2.84
C VAL A 196 26.26 -25.78 -4.07
N GLU A 197 25.83 -25.12 -5.14
CA GLU A 197 26.58 -24.97 -6.39
C GLU A 197 27.67 -23.91 -6.33
N ASN A 198 27.74 -23.18 -5.20
CA ASN A 198 28.70 -22.09 -4.97
C ASN A 198 28.61 -20.97 -6.02
N THR A 199 27.37 -20.65 -6.46
CA THR A 199 27.06 -19.59 -7.43
C THR A 199 26.48 -18.36 -6.74
N TRP A 200 27.16 -17.87 -5.70
CA TRP A 200 26.76 -16.71 -4.90
C TRP A 200 27.91 -15.75 -4.66
N ASP A 201 27.62 -14.51 -4.32
CA ASP A 201 28.63 -13.49 -4.00
C ASP A 201 29.02 -13.57 -2.52
N ALA A 202 29.95 -14.48 -2.21
CA ALA A 202 30.45 -14.67 -0.86
C ALA A 202 31.14 -13.42 -0.29
N LYS A 203 31.81 -12.61 -1.13
CA LYS A 203 32.51 -11.40 -0.68
C LYS A 203 31.54 -10.31 -0.25
N PHE A 204 30.46 -10.12 -1.02
CA PHE A 204 29.40 -9.19 -0.64
C PHE A 204 28.74 -9.62 0.66
N PHE A 205 28.44 -10.92 0.80
CA PHE A 205 27.82 -11.47 2.00
C PHE A 205 28.71 -11.29 3.24
N GLU A 206 30.00 -11.66 3.14
CA GLU A 206 30.97 -11.49 4.22
C GLU A 206 31.02 -10.05 4.72
N ARG A 207 31.03 -9.11 3.79
CA ARG A 207 31.23 -7.69 4.05
C ARG A 207 29.98 -7.02 4.61
N TRP A 208 28.79 -7.30 4.06
CA TRP A 208 27.59 -6.51 4.29
C TRP A 208 26.47 -7.21 5.06
N VAL A 209 26.59 -8.48 5.39
CA VAL A 209 25.57 -9.21 6.15
C VAL A 209 26.01 -9.44 7.60
N ASN A 210 25.07 -9.45 8.54
CA ASN A 210 25.34 -9.72 9.96
C ASN A 210 25.50 -11.22 10.26
N TRP A 211 26.30 -11.91 9.47
CA TRP A 211 26.50 -13.36 9.55
C TRP A 211 27.10 -13.80 10.90
N GLU A 212 27.85 -12.95 11.57
CA GLU A 212 28.40 -13.22 12.91
C GLU A 212 27.26 -13.42 13.92
N THR A 213 26.21 -12.59 13.83
CA THR A 213 25.02 -12.72 14.68
C THR A 213 24.31 -14.03 14.41
N PHE A 214 24.14 -14.41 13.12
CA PHE A 214 23.58 -15.70 12.75
C PHE A 214 24.33 -16.88 13.36
N LEU A 215 25.65 -16.91 13.27
CA LEU A 215 26.44 -18.01 13.84
C LEU A 215 26.32 -18.05 15.37
N ARG A 216 26.41 -16.90 16.02
CA ARG A 216 26.28 -16.85 17.51
C ARG A 216 24.91 -17.27 18.02
N GLU A 217 23.86 -16.84 17.36
CA GLU A 217 22.48 -17.05 17.85
C GLU A 217 21.87 -18.39 17.38
N ALA A 218 22.12 -18.78 16.13
CA ALA A 218 21.51 -19.95 15.54
C ALA A 218 22.43 -21.19 15.47
N ARG A 219 23.74 -20.96 15.51
CA ARG A 219 24.76 -22.03 15.40
C ARG A 219 25.87 -21.86 16.45
N PRO A 220 25.51 -21.82 17.76
CA PRO A 220 26.52 -21.68 18.83
C PRO A 220 27.49 -22.86 18.93
N ASP A 221 27.23 -23.94 18.20
CA ASP A 221 28.12 -25.11 18.03
C ASP A 221 29.32 -24.83 17.11
N LEU A 222 29.28 -23.73 16.34
CA LEU A 222 30.33 -23.36 15.39
C LEU A 222 31.10 -22.13 15.87
N GLU A 223 32.38 -22.08 15.58
CA GLU A 223 33.12 -20.81 15.72
C GLU A 223 32.59 -19.77 14.74
N PRO A 224 32.38 -18.50 15.19
CA PRO A 224 31.84 -17.42 14.36
C PRO A 224 32.90 -16.92 13.36
N THR A 225 33.27 -17.76 12.42
CA THR A 225 34.19 -17.46 11.31
C THR A 225 33.46 -17.58 9.99
N PHE A 226 33.76 -16.71 9.02
CA PHE A 226 33.08 -16.70 7.73
C PHE A 226 33.21 -18.03 6.97
N SER A 227 34.31 -18.77 7.17
CA SER A 227 34.51 -20.10 6.57
C SER A 227 33.40 -21.10 6.94
N ASN A 228 32.75 -20.92 8.09
CA ASN A 228 31.66 -21.79 8.55
C ASN A 228 30.27 -21.36 7.99
N VAL A 229 30.15 -20.16 7.48
CA VAL A 229 28.85 -19.57 7.10
C VAL A 229 28.14 -20.36 6.00
N ARG A 230 28.86 -20.69 4.92
CA ARG A 230 28.25 -21.40 3.78
C ARG A 230 27.65 -22.74 4.19
N GLN A 231 28.40 -23.54 4.94
CA GLN A 231 27.91 -24.85 5.38
C GLN A 231 26.78 -24.70 6.38
N ALA A 232 26.89 -23.75 7.32
CA ALA A 232 25.82 -23.45 8.27
C ALA A 232 24.50 -23.05 7.58
N LEU A 233 24.57 -22.27 6.48
CA LEU A 233 23.41 -21.92 5.68
C LEU A 233 22.84 -23.12 4.91
N ILE A 234 23.70 -23.97 4.34
CA ILE A 234 23.27 -25.20 3.66
C ILE A 234 22.53 -26.12 4.63
N ASP A 235 23.06 -26.27 5.86
CA ASP A 235 22.44 -27.07 6.91
C ASP A 235 21.11 -26.45 7.38
N GLN A 236 21.06 -25.12 7.55
CA GLN A 236 19.87 -24.38 7.92
C GLN A 236 18.73 -24.60 6.94
N TYR A 237 19.04 -24.68 5.65
CA TYR A 237 18.07 -24.83 4.56
C TYR A 237 18.07 -26.24 3.96
N ALA A 238 18.47 -27.26 4.73
CA ALA A 238 18.61 -28.64 4.24
C ALA A 238 17.30 -29.23 3.66
N GLU A 239 16.15 -28.87 4.21
CA GLU A 239 14.85 -29.36 3.77
C GLU A 239 14.40 -28.79 2.41
N TYR A 240 14.88 -27.62 2.02
CA TYR A 240 14.47 -26.95 0.78
C TYR A 240 15.22 -27.51 -0.42
N THR A 241 15.02 -28.79 -0.71
CA THR A 241 15.61 -29.43 -1.89
C THR A 241 14.78 -29.14 -3.15
N PRO A 242 15.36 -29.25 -4.37
CA PRO A 242 14.59 -29.10 -5.61
C PRO A 242 13.40 -30.06 -5.71
N VAL A 243 13.59 -31.31 -5.26
CA VAL A 243 12.54 -32.34 -5.23
C VAL A 243 11.37 -31.92 -4.31
N GLU A 244 11.69 -31.46 -3.08
CA GLU A 244 10.67 -30.98 -2.16
C GLU A 244 9.99 -29.69 -2.64
N ALA A 245 10.76 -28.78 -3.25
CA ALA A 245 10.19 -27.58 -3.85
C ALA A 245 9.23 -27.91 -5.00
N ALA A 246 9.60 -28.88 -5.84
CA ALA A 246 8.71 -29.37 -6.90
C ALA A 246 7.41 -29.93 -6.30
N ARG A 247 7.50 -30.75 -5.26
CA ARG A 247 6.33 -31.33 -4.57
C ARG A 247 5.45 -30.26 -3.89
N VAL A 248 6.04 -29.41 -3.05
CA VAL A 248 5.31 -28.40 -2.26
C VAL A 248 4.70 -27.33 -3.14
N CYS A 249 5.44 -26.86 -4.13
CA CYS A 249 5.00 -25.83 -5.03
C CYS A 249 4.17 -26.35 -6.23
N GLY A 250 4.19 -27.67 -6.46
CA GLY A 250 3.53 -28.29 -7.61
C GLY A 250 4.20 -27.91 -8.94
N LEU A 251 5.50 -27.83 -8.96
CA LEU A 251 6.34 -27.56 -10.13
C LEU A 251 7.09 -28.82 -10.56
N GLU A 252 7.74 -28.76 -11.70
CA GLU A 252 8.70 -29.80 -12.09
C GLU A 252 10.08 -29.49 -11.50
N GLU A 253 10.81 -30.53 -11.06
CA GLU A 253 12.15 -30.37 -10.48
C GLU A 253 13.10 -29.62 -11.43
N ASP A 254 13.05 -29.96 -12.72
CA ASP A 254 13.89 -29.33 -13.75
C ASP A 254 13.63 -27.83 -13.87
N GLN A 255 12.39 -27.36 -13.66
CA GLN A 255 12.04 -25.93 -13.65
C GLN A 255 12.73 -25.22 -12.47
N VAL A 256 12.75 -25.83 -11.29
CA VAL A 256 13.40 -25.27 -10.11
C VAL A 256 14.92 -25.20 -10.33
N LEU A 257 15.54 -26.25 -10.86
CA LEU A 257 16.97 -26.31 -11.17
C LEU A 257 17.37 -25.28 -12.24
N GLU A 258 16.57 -25.14 -13.29
CA GLU A 258 16.84 -24.20 -14.38
C GLU A 258 16.77 -22.75 -13.89
N VAL A 259 15.72 -22.41 -13.15
CA VAL A 259 15.55 -21.05 -12.61
C VAL A 259 16.64 -20.72 -11.59
N ALA A 260 17.09 -21.67 -10.77
CA ALA A 260 18.22 -21.43 -9.88
C ALA A 260 19.52 -21.09 -10.64
N ARG A 261 19.80 -21.79 -11.75
CA ARG A 261 20.94 -21.45 -12.63
C ARG A 261 20.79 -20.07 -13.26
N VAL A 262 19.58 -19.70 -13.70
CA VAL A 262 19.29 -18.36 -14.23
C VAL A 262 19.60 -17.31 -13.16
N VAL A 263 19.16 -17.50 -11.93
CA VAL A 263 19.44 -16.57 -10.82
C VAL A 263 20.93 -16.48 -10.55
N GLY A 264 21.66 -17.61 -10.51
CA GLY A 264 23.11 -17.65 -10.34
C GLY A 264 23.90 -16.91 -11.43
N ASN A 265 23.36 -16.83 -12.64
CA ASN A 265 23.95 -16.04 -13.73
C ASN A 265 23.75 -14.52 -13.54
N GLY A 266 22.89 -14.11 -12.60
CA GLY A 266 22.54 -12.72 -12.32
C GLY A 266 23.46 -11.99 -11.35
N LEU A 267 24.62 -12.55 -10.95
CA LEU A 267 25.50 -11.92 -9.96
C LEU A 267 25.76 -10.44 -10.26
N GLY A 268 25.51 -9.60 -9.27
CA GLY A 268 25.63 -8.14 -9.32
C GLY A 268 24.54 -7.41 -10.11
N ARG A 269 23.70 -8.12 -10.90
CA ARG A 269 22.69 -7.55 -11.81
C ARG A 269 21.38 -8.35 -11.81
N PHE A 270 20.95 -8.77 -10.62
CA PHE A 270 19.68 -9.44 -10.37
C PHE A 270 18.64 -8.43 -9.87
N ALA A 271 17.68 -8.08 -10.71
CA ALA A 271 16.59 -7.18 -10.38
C ALA A 271 15.33 -7.97 -10.05
N SER A 272 14.72 -7.70 -8.91
CA SER A 272 13.57 -8.46 -8.46
C SER A 272 12.43 -7.57 -7.98
N HIS A 273 11.21 -8.11 -8.00
CA HIS A 273 10.05 -7.42 -7.45
C HIS A 273 8.98 -8.41 -6.98
N THR A 274 8.46 -8.16 -5.80
CA THR A 274 7.19 -8.68 -5.30
C THR A 274 6.44 -7.57 -4.59
N TRP A 275 5.11 -7.63 -4.57
CA TRP A 275 4.35 -6.60 -3.86
C TRP A 275 3.02 -7.09 -3.34
N ARG A 276 2.08 -7.41 -4.22
CA ARG A 276 0.76 -7.93 -3.88
C ARG A 276 0.71 -9.44 -4.05
N ALA A 277 -0.44 -10.01 -3.86
CA ALA A 277 -0.73 -11.42 -3.98
C ALA A 277 0.19 -12.27 -3.10
N SER A 278 1.34 -12.72 -3.56
CA SER A 278 2.22 -13.62 -2.78
C SER A 278 2.69 -13.01 -1.45
N SER A 279 3.06 -11.72 -1.43
CA SER A 279 3.49 -11.02 -0.20
C SER A 279 2.35 -10.43 0.62
N ALA A 280 1.15 -10.43 0.10
CA ALA A 280 -0.06 -9.86 0.70
C ALA A 280 -1.23 -10.84 0.69
N GLY A 281 -1.06 -12.01 0.13
CA GLY A 281 -2.16 -12.95 -0.10
C GLY A 281 -2.39 -13.93 1.03
N ASN A 282 -1.43 -14.12 1.91
CA ASN A 282 -1.42 -15.22 2.86
C ASN A 282 -0.71 -14.89 4.17
N GLU A 283 -1.02 -15.65 5.19
CA GLU A 283 -0.27 -15.68 6.45
C GLU A 283 1.19 -16.05 6.14
N GLY A 284 2.14 -15.28 6.65
CA GLY A 284 3.55 -15.44 6.31
C GLY A 284 3.96 -14.84 4.95
N GLY A 285 3.09 -14.17 4.23
CA GLY A 285 3.42 -13.54 2.95
C GLY A 285 4.59 -12.55 3.01
N TRP A 286 4.83 -11.92 4.15
CA TRP A 286 5.99 -11.06 4.36
C TRP A 286 7.33 -11.80 4.21
N MET A 287 7.35 -13.11 4.48
CA MET A 287 8.53 -13.96 4.25
C MET A 287 8.82 -14.16 2.77
N VAL A 288 7.84 -14.08 1.88
CA VAL A 288 8.09 -14.11 0.43
C VAL A 288 8.99 -12.95 0.03
N ALA A 289 8.68 -11.74 0.49
CA ALA A 289 9.53 -10.58 0.23
C ALA A 289 10.90 -10.72 0.90
N ARG A 290 10.95 -11.27 2.11
CA ARG A 290 12.19 -11.50 2.83
C ARG A 290 13.08 -12.54 2.16
N CYS A 291 12.52 -13.64 1.67
CA CYS A 291 13.24 -14.67 0.91
C CYS A 291 13.70 -14.16 -0.47
N LEU A 292 12.90 -13.31 -1.12
CA LEU A 292 13.29 -12.68 -2.38
C LEU A 292 14.47 -11.71 -2.18
N GLN A 293 14.44 -10.93 -1.09
CA GLN A 293 15.59 -10.09 -0.74
C GLN A 293 16.85 -10.92 -0.44
N PHE A 294 16.70 -12.12 0.09
CA PHE A 294 17.84 -13.04 0.29
C PHE A 294 18.52 -13.39 -1.03
N LEU A 295 17.76 -13.59 -2.13
CA LEU A 295 18.34 -13.78 -3.45
C LEU A 295 19.11 -12.54 -3.93
N ASN A 296 18.58 -11.32 -3.71
CA ASN A 296 19.31 -10.09 -4.02
C ASN A 296 20.65 -10.02 -3.24
N VAL A 297 20.64 -10.46 -1.98
CA VAL A 297 21.83 -10.47 -1.12
C VAL A 297 22.84 -11.51 -1.59
N LEU A 298 22.41 -12.75 -1.87
CA LEU A 298 23.30 -13.82 -2.34
C LEU A 298 23.89 -13.51 -3.71
N THR A 299 23.18 -12.79 -4.55
CA THR A 299 23.71 -12.39 -5.86
C THR A 299 24.54 -11.11 -5.82
N GLY A 300 24.72 -10.49 -4.63
CA GLY A 300 25.44 -9.21 -4.49
C GLY A 300 24.75 -8.06 -5.23
N SER A 301 23.43 -8.16 -5.44
CA SER A 301 22.67 -7.24 -6.31
C SER A 301 21.89 -6.19 -5.53
N VAL A 302 22.31 -5.88 -4.30
CA VAL A 302 21.68 -4.85 -3.47
C VAL A 302 22.33 -3.49 -3.76
N GLY A 303 21.54 -2.56 -4.28
CA GLY A 303 21.99 -1.20 -4.56
C GLY A 303 22.95 -1.08 -5.75
N THR A 304 23.04 -2.10 -6.60
CA THR A 304 23.92 -2.11 -7.79
C THR A 304 23.19 -1.68 -9.05
N GLU A 305 23.95 -1.33 -10.09
CA GLU A 305 23.41 -1.18 -11.44
C GLU A 305 22.83 -2.52 -11.93
N GLY A 306 21.60 -2.51 -12.42
CA GLY A 306 20.89 -3.72 -12.82
C GLY A 306 20.45 -4.61 -11.65
N GLY A 307 20.62 -4.16 -10.42
CA GLY A 307 20.17 -4.82 -9.21
C GLY A 307 18.89 -4.21 -8.62
N THR A 308 18.71 -4.41 -7.32
CA THR A 308 17.55 -3.89 -6.57
C THR A 308 18.06 -2.93 -5.51
N ASN A 309 17.71 -1.65 -5.65
CA ASN A 309 18.22 -0.60 -4.78
C ASN A 309 17.33 -0.45 -3.54
N ALA A 310 17.96 -0.24 -2.40
CA ALA A 310 17.28 0.29 -1.23
C ALA A 310 16.85 1.73 -1.52
N ASN A 311 15.56 2.02 -1.47
CA ASN A 311 15.04 3.34 -1.74
C ASN A 311 13.99 3.72 -0.69
N GLY A 312 14.09 4.93 -0.18
CA GLY A 312 13.07 5.52 0.68
C GLY A 312 11.85 5.95 -0.13
N TRP A 313 10.68 5.83 0.48
CA TRP A 313 9.43 6.28 -0.12
C TRP A 313 9.36 7.80 -0.22
N ASN A 314 9.59 8.48 0.88
CA ASN A 314 9.57 9.93 0.95
C ASN A 314 10.99 10.49 0.84
N LYS A 315 11.18 11.43 -0.05
CA LYS A 315 12.47 12.08 -0.33
C LYS A 315 12.53 13.52 0.13
N PHE A 316 11.46 14.02 0.72
CA PHE A 316 11.47 15.34 1.34
C PHE A 316 12.21 15.29 2.67
N ILE A 317 12.93 16.34 2.98
CA ILE A 317 13.32 16.62 4.35
C ILE A 317 12.12 17.34 4.98
N PRO A 318 11.48 16.77 5.98
CA PRO A 318 10.28 17.36 6.52
C PRO A 318 10.60 18.69 7.20
N ASP A 319 9.82 19.69 6.85
CA ASP A 319 9.77 20.99 7.50
C ASP A 319 8.32 21.22 7.97
N THR A 320 7.92 20.41 8.93
CA THR A 320 6.57 20.49 9.49
C THR A 320 6.65 20.74 10.99
N PRO A 321 5.98 21.76 11.49
CA PRO A 321 5.87 21.98 12.92
C PRO A 321 5.06 20.87 13.58
N MET A 322 5.37 20.55 14.82
CA MET A 322 4.57 19.69 15.65
C MET A 322 4.01 20.51 16.82
N HIS A 323 2.71 20.73 16.78
CA HIS A 323 1.99 21.33 17.89
C HIS A 323 0.47 21.17 17.67
N PRO A 324 -0.27 20.62 18.61
CA PRO A 324 0.15 20.02 19.89
C PRO A 324 0.90 18.69 19.70
N GLU A 325 1.48 18.17 20.79
CA GLU A 325 2.15 16.86 20.78
C GLU A 325 1.18 15.74 20.35
N PRO A 326 1.63 14.74 19.58
CA PRO A 326 0.80 13.62 19.14
C PRO A 326 0.24 12.84 20.35
N GLN A 327 -0.99 12.37 20.20
CA GLN A 327 -1.70 11.64 21.25
C GLN A 327 -1.28 10.16 21.26
N ALA A 328 -0.76 9.68 22.39
CA ALA A 328 -0.41 8.27 22.57
C ALA A 328 -1.64 7.35 22.50
N ARG A 329 -2.80 7.81 22.95
CA ARG A 329 -4.07 7.06 22.92
C ARG A 329 -4.53 6.71 21.52
N TRP A 330 -4.24 7.55 20.53
CA TRP A 330 -4.52 7.28 19.14
C TRP A 330 -3.90 5.95 18.67
N ASN A 331 -2.69 5.67 19.13
CA ASN A 331 -2.01 4.42 18.83
C ASN A 331 -2.78 3.20 19.32
N GLU A 332 -3.45 3.28 20.46
CA GLU A 332 -4.20 2.15 21.02
C GLU A 332 -5.42 1.76 20.18
N MET A 333 -6.02 2.70 19.47
CA MET A 333 -7.10 2.39 18.51
C MET A 333 -6.58 1.92 17.17
N GLN A 334 -5.49 2.52 16.69
CA GLN A 334 -4.91 2.28 15.38
C GLN A 334 -3.92 1.12 15.37
N TRP A 335 -3.25 0.94 16.51
CA TRP A 335 -2.11 0.05 16.71
C TRP A 335 -2.34 -0.74 18.01
N PRO A 336 -3.32 -1.61 18.02
CA PRO A 336 -3.61 -2.35 19.23
C PRO A 336 -2.43 -3.22 19.64
N ILE A 337 -2.36 -3.53 20.95
CA ILE A 337 -1.25 -4.27 21.53
C ILE A 337 -1.02 -5.65 20.94
N GLU A 338 -1.92 -6.15 20.18
CA GLU A 338 -1.85 -7.44 19.51
C GLU A 338 -0.96 -7.47 18.25
N TYR A 339 -0.53 -6.30 17.76
CA TYR A 339 0.20 -6.20 16.48
C TYR A 339 1.65 -5.76 16.65
N PRO A 340 2.57 -6.68 16.89
CA PRO A 340 3.95 -6.33 17.23
C PRO A 340 4.75 -5.71 16.09
N LEU A 341 4.53 -6.11 14.84
CA LEU A 341 5.32 -5.63 13.70
C LEU A 341 4.54 -4.80 12.70
N THR A 342 3.32 -4.41 13.02
CA THR A 342 2.58 -3.57 12.08
C THR A 342 3.30 -2.25 11.85
N HIS A 343 3.47 -1.94 10.59
CA HIS A 343 4.21 -0.80 10.11
C HIS A 343 3.29 0.38 9.81
N HIS A 344 2.02 0.07 9.67
CA HIS A 344 0.96 1.00 9.33
C HIS A 344 -0.28 0.74 10.17
N GLU A 345 -1.14 1.70 10.14
CA GLU A 345 -2.44 1.66 10.78
C GLU A 345 -3.25 0.47 10.28
N MET A 346 -3.91 -0.19 11.20
CA MET A 346 -4.73 -1.36 10.92
C MET A 346 -6.16 -0.95 10.59
N SER A 347 -6.32 -0.10 9.58
CA SER A 347 -7.60 0.48 9.19
C SER A 347 -8.72 -0.54 8.97
N ILE A 348 -8.39 -1.72 8.49
CA ILE A 348 -9.35 -2.81 8.28
C ILE A 348 -9.97 -3.35 9.57
N LEU A 349 -9.33 -3.15 10.71
CA LEU A 349 -9.79 -3.66 11.99
C LEU A 349 -10.73 -2.68 12.69
N LEU A 350 -10.76 -1.43 12.27
CA LEU A 350 -11.53 -0.39 12.94
C LEU A 350 -12.99 -0.79 13.21
N PRO A 351 -13.75 -1.35 12.26
CA PRO A 351 -15.13 -1.69 12.53
C PRO A 351 -15.27 -2.77 13.60
N HIS A 352 -14.38 -3.76 13.64
CA HIS A 352 -14.41 -4.78 14.68
C HIS A 352 -14.01 -4.24 16.05
N PHE A 353 -13.05 -3.32 16.12
CA PHE A 353 -12.68 -2.66 17.39
C PHE A 353 -13.81 -1.81 17.95
N LEU A 354 -14.49 -1.06 17.11
CA LEU A 354 -15.63 -0.25 17.52
C LEU A 354 -16.79 -1.15 18.00
N LYS A 355 -17.12 -2.22 17.27
CA LYS A 355 -18.13 -3.21 17.70
C LYS A 355 -17.75 -3.91 19.01
N ALA A 356 -16.46 -4.16 19.26
CA ALA A 356 -15.96 -4.71 20.50
C ALA A 356 -15.87 -3.71 21.67
N GLY A 357 -16.32 -2.48 21.49
CA GLY A 357 -16.32 -1.43 22.52
C GLY A 357 -14.94 -0.87 22.89
N ARG A 358 -13.95 -1.01 22.00
CA ARG A 358 -12.57 -0.54 22.24
C ARG A 358 -12.39 0.98 22.05
N GLY A 359 -13.45 1.71 21.79
CA GLY A 359 -13.47 3.16 21.61
C GLY A 359 -14.62 3.61 20.74
N ARG A 360 -14.64 4.91 20.48
CA ARG A 360 -15.57 5.56 19.56
C ARG A 360 -14.81 6.62 18.77
N ILE A 361 -15.34 6.99 17.62
CA ILE A 361 -14.83 8.10 16.82
C ILE A 361 -15.84 9.25 16.90
N ASP A 362 -15.39 10.42 17.26
CA ASP A 362 -16.19 11.64 17.21
C ASP A 362 -16.34 12.14 15.77
N THR A 363 -15.20 12.38 15.09
CA THR A 363 -15.18 12.86 13.71
C THR A 363 -14.27 11.98 12.86
N TYR A 364 -14.84 11.37 11.82
CA TYR A 364 -14.19 10.45 10.92
C TYR A 364 -14.10 11.03 9.50
N PHE A 365 -12.89 11.24 9.02
CA PHE A 365 -12.65 11.68 7.65
C PHE A 365 -12.28 10.49 6.76
N THR A 366 -12.97 10.35 5.64
CA THR A 366 -12.54 9.48 4.54
C THR A 366 -12.14 10.33 3.33
N ARG A 367 -10.91 10.19 2.88
CA ARG A 367 -10.38 10.93 1.75
C ARG A 367 -10.06 9.99 0.61
N VAL A 368 -10.81 10.09 -0.50
CA VAL A 368 -10.63 9.18 -1.64
C VAL A 368 -10.48 7.72 -1.15
N TYR A 369 -11.24 7.38 -0.13
CA TYR A 369 -11.24 6.10 0.55
C TYR A 369 -12.66 5.57 0.68
N ASN A 370 -12.85 4.36 0.18
CA ASN A 370 -14.13 3.69 0.17
C ASN A 370 -14.01 2.35 0.89
N PRO A 371 -13.95 2.34 2.23
CA PRO A 371 -13.70 1.13 3.00
C PRO A 371 -14.75 0.05 2.78
N MET A 372 -16.01 0.39 2.61
CA MET A 372 -17.08 -0.58 2.36
C MET A 372 -16.84 -1.42 1.11
N TRP A 373 -16.19 -0.85 0.08
CA TRP A 373 -15.92 -1.58 -1.14
C TRP A 373 -14.49 -2.12 -1.21
N THR A 374 -13.52 -1.34 -0.73
CA THR A 374 -12.09 -1.66 -0.89
C THR A 374 -11.62 -2.70 0.12
N ASN A 375 -12.10 -2.61 1.37
CA ASN A 375 -11.69 -3.50 2.44
C ASN A 375 -12.43 -4.84 2.37
N PRO A 376 -11.92 -5.87 3.02
CA PRO A 376 -12.73 -7.05 3.31
C PRO A 376 -13.89 -6.67 4.24
N ASP A 377 -14.94 -7.50 4.25
CA ASP A 377 -16.04 -7.39 5.20
C ASP A 377 -16.76 -6.03 5.20
N GLY A 378 -17.11 -5.57 4.00
CA GLY A 378 -17.72 -4.24 3.81
C GLY A 378 -19.05 -4.04 4.51
N PHE A 379 -19.79 -5.10 4.84
CA PHE A 379 -21.06 -4.97 5.57
C PHE A 379 -20.84 -4.69 7.07
N THR A 380 -19.78 -5.19 7.67
CA THR A 380 -19.42 -4.75 9.02
C THR A 380 -19.04 -3.26 9.05
N TRP A 381 -18.37 -2.76 8.00
CA TRP A 381 -18.17 -1.32 7.82
C TRP A 381 -19.50 -0.56 7.71
N MET A 382 -20.48 -1.08 6.95
CA MET A 382 -21.80 -0.47 6.82
C MET A 382 -22.52 -0.37 8.16
N GLU A 383 -22.51 -1.44 8.95
CA GLU A 383 -23.09 -1.47 10.29
C GLU A 383 -22.51 -0.36 11.19
N VAL A 384 -21.20 -0.22 11.19
CA VAL A 384 -20.50 0.79 12.01
C VAL A 384 -20.71 2.21 11.48
N LEU A 385 -20.70 2.40 10.17
CA LEU A 385 -20.96 3.72 9.57
C LEU A 385 -22.41 4.19 9.82
N ARG A 386 -23.35 3.27 9.96
CA ARG A 386 -24.75 3.60 10.32
C ARG A 386 -24.92 4.00 11.77
N ASP A 387 -24.09 3.52 12.68
CA ASP A 387 -24.22 3.77 14.12
C ASP A 387 -23.51 5.05 14.55
N SER A 388 -24.29 6.10 14.82
CA SER A 388 -23.76 7.39 15.28
C SER A 388 -23.16 7.35 16.70
N ASN A 389 -23.39 6.29 17.49
CA ASN A 389 -22.72 6.12 18.77
C ASN A 389 -21.28 5.63 18.58
N LEU A 390 -21.00 4.90 17.50
CA LEU A 390 -19.68 4.41 17.15
C LEU A 390 -18.88 5.45 16.36
N ILE A 391 -19.49 6.07 15.35
CA ILE A 391 -18.92 7.15 14.53
C ILE A 391 -19.89 8.33 14.56
N GLY A 392 -19.57 9.34 15.36
CA GLY A 392 -20.45 10.48 15.63
C GLY A 392 -20.70 11.36 14.40
N CYS A 393 -19.66 11.60 13.59
CA CYS A 393 -19.74 12.38 12.36
C CYS A 393 -18.80 11.79 11.31
N HIS A 394 -19.32 11.46 10.14
CA HIS A 394 -18.53 10.99 8.99
C HIS A 394 -18.48 12.06 7.90
N VAL A 395 -17.30 12.51 7.56
CA VAL A 395 -17.01 13.50 6.51
C VAL A 395 -16.29 12.82 5.35
N ALA A 396 -16.93 12.73 4.20
CA ALA A 396 -16.37 12.13 3.00
C ALA A 396 -15.81 13.20 2.05
N LEU A 397 -14.51 13.19 1.83
CA LEU A 397 -13.82 14.04 0.86
C LEU A 397 -13.64 13.25 -0.43
N THR A 398 -14.48 13.52 -1.42
CA THR A 398 -14.52 12.70 -2.64
C THR A 398 -15.02 13.49 -3.86
N PRO A 399 -14.49 13.23 -5.06
CA PRO A 399 -15.00 13.86 -6.28
C PRO A 399 -16.30 13.21 -6.80
N THR A 400 -16.54 11.95 -6.44
CA THR A 400 -17.66 11.15 -6.96
C THR A 400 -18.33 10.34 -5.85
N TRP A 401 -19.57 9.98 -6.03
CA TRP A 401 -20.28 9.10 -5.10
C TRP A 401 -19.61 7.73 -5.00
N ASN A 402 -19.64 7.16 -3.80
CA ASN A 402 -19.15 5.82 -3.52
C ASN A 402 -19.93 5.20 -2.35
N GLU A 403 -19.80 3.90 -2.17
CA GLU A 403 -20.55 3.13 -1.19
C GLU A 403 -20.40 3.67 0.24
N SER A 404 -19.20 4.06 0.64
CA SER A 404 -18.97 4.62 1.98
C SER A 404 -19.47 6.04 2.14
N ALA A 405 -19.30 6.87 1.12
CA ALA A 405 -19.79 8.26 1.14
C ALA A 405 -21.32 8.33 1.22
N TRP A 406 -22.02 7.31 0.76
CA TRP A 406 -23.48 7.21 0.88
C TRP A 406 -23.99 7.18 2.32
N PHE A 407 -23.12 6.81 3.26
CA PHE A 407 -23.39 6.77 4.70
C PHE A 407 -22.74 7.94 5.46
N ALA A 408 -22.21 8.94 4.77
CA ALA A 408 -21.60 10.10 5.41
C ALA A 408 -22.64 11.12 5.90
N ASP A 409 -22.23 11.98 6.83
CA ASP A 409 -23.00 13.13 7.27
C ASP A 409 -22.73 14.36 6.39
N TYR A 410 -21.47 14.45 5.89
CA TYR A 410 -21.05 15.48 4.94
C TYR A 410 -20.33 14.82 3.76
N VAL A 411 -20.67 15.22 2.55
CA VAL A 411 -19.97 14.85 1.33
C VAL A 411 -19.45 16.12 0.69
N LEU A 412 -18.12 16.26 0.69
CA LEU A 412 -17.45 17.48 0.28
C LEU A 412 -16.71 17.27 -1.04
N PRO A 413 -16.97 18.13 -2.05
CA PRO A 413 -16.43 17.97 -3.39
C PRO A 413 -14.94 18.31 -3.43
N MET A 414 -14.11 17.35 -3.82
CA MET A 414 -12.67 17.50 -3.99
C MET A 414 -12.27 17.41 -5.45
N GLY A 415 -11.22 18.16 -5.83
CA GLY A 415 -10.73 18.19 -7.19
C GLY A 415 -10.20 16.83 -7.66
N VAL A 416 -10.55 16.46 -8.89
CA VAL A 416 -9.90 15.36 -9.60
C VAL A 416 -8.47 15.75 -9.99
N ALA A 417 -7.71 14.81 -10.52
CA ALA A 417 -6.28 15.00 -10.81
C ALA A 417 -5.94 16.22 -11.68
N SER A 418 -6.85 16.67 -12.56
CA SER A 418 -6.66 17.86 -13.41
C SER A 418 -6.95 19.18 -12.71
N GLU A 419 -7.48 19.16 -11.52
CA GLU A 419 -8.04 20.32 -10.80
C GLU A 419 -7.28 20.67 -9.53
N ARG A 420 -6.24 19.93 -9.22
CA ARG A 420 -5.43 20.11 -8.02
C ARG A 420 -3.94 20.02 -8.32
N HIS A 421 -3.14 20.63 -7.47
CA HIS A 421 -1.71 20.35 -7.42
C HIS A 421 -1.46 18.94 -6.92
N ASP A 422 -0.29 18.41 -7.18
CA ASP A 422 0.17 17.14 -6.65
C ASP A 422 1.70 17.10 -6.66
N VAL A 423 2.28 16.68 -5.56
CA VAL A 423 3.71 16.44 -5.43
C VAL A 423 3.93 14.96 -5.19
N ALA A 424 4.87 14.38 -5.90
CA ALA A 424 5.20 12.98 -5.77
C ALA A 424 6.70 12.80 -5.62
N SER A 425 7.11 12.22 -4.51
CA SER A 425 8.51 11.88 -4.23
C SER A 425 8.73 10.36 -4.25
N PHE A 426 7.68 9.59 -4.34
CA PHE A 426 7.76 8.13 -4.34
C PHE A 426 8.07 7.58 -5.73
N GLU A 427 9.18 6.91 -5.79
CA GLU A 427 9.71 6.27 -6.97
C GLU A 427 9.70 4.76 -6.78
N THR A 428 9.34 4.07 -7.82
CA THR A 428 9.39 2.60 -7.85
C THR A 428 10.36 2.09 -8.90
N HIS A 429 11.11 2.98 -9.49
CA HIS A 429 12.26 2.65 -10.32
C HIS A 429 13.53 3.27 -9.71
N ASN A 430 14.67 2.86 -10.23
CA ASN A 430 15.97 3.36 -9.80
C ASN A 430 16.14 4.85 -10.19
N GLY A 431 15.67 5.74 -9.34
CA GLY A 431 15.74 7.19 -9.54
C GLY A 431 15.37 7.96 -8.29
N ARG A 432 15.87 9.20 -8.20
CA ARG A 432 15.63 10.11 -7.07
C ARG A 432 14.98 11.40 -7.57
N TRP A 433 13.71 11.29 -7.93
CA TRP A 433 12.97 12.41 -8.52
C TRP A 433 11.89 12.90 -7.56
N ILE A 434 11.68 14.23 -7.56
CA ILE A 434 10.48 14.85 -7.03
C ILE A 434 9.71 15.38 -8.22
N GLY A 435 8.47 14.95 -8.39
CA GLY A 435 7.58 15.41 -9.44
C GLY A 435 6.56 16.42 -8.90
N PHE A 436 6.19 17.38 -9.72
CA PHE A 436 5.16 18.36 -9.39
C PHE A 436 4.18 18.50 -10.56
N ARG A 437 2.90 18.43 -10.23
CA ARG A 437 1.82 18.65 -11.19
C ARG A 437 1.00 19.85 -10.76
N GLN A 438 0.77 20.76 -11.70
CA GLN A 438 -0.13 21.88 -11.54
C GLN A 438 -1.56 21.48 -11.93
N PRO A 439 -2.62 22.11 -11.37
CA PRO A 439 -3.99 21.94 -11.84
C PRO A 439 -4.11 22.41 -13.29
N VAL A 440 -4.48 21.49 -14.16
CA VAL A 440 -4.58 21.75 -15.61
C VAL A 440 -5.67 22.77 -15.91
N ALA A 441 -6.82 22.64 -15.24
CA ALA A 441 -7.95 23.57 -15.40
C ALA A 441 -7.55 25.01 -15.06
N ARG A 442 -6.96 25.23 -13.88
CA ARG A 442 -6.45 26.54 -13.46
C ARG A 442 -5.41 27.08 -14.44
N ARG A 443 -4.43 26.25 -14.79
CA ARG A 443 -3.35 26.69 -15.68
C ARG A 443 -3.85 27.06 -17.07
N HIS A 444 -4.82 26.35 -17.59
CA HIS A 444 -5.46 26.68 -18.85
C HIS A 444 -6.14 28.07 -18.82
N ARG A 445 -6.90 28.35 -17.76
CA ARG A 445 -7.58 29.64 -17.59
C ARG A 445 -6.58 30.80 -17.36
N GLU A 446 -5.52 30.58 -16.55
CA GLU A 446 -4.44 31.55 -16.36
C GLU A 446 -3.73 31.91 -17.70
N MET A 447 -3.52 30.92 -18.58
CA MET A 447 -2.99 31.20 -19.93
C MET A 447 -3.97 32.00 -20.80
N GLY A 448 -5.24 31.99 -20.50
CA GLY A 448 -6.27 32.84 -21.06
C GLY A 448 -6.33 34.24 -20.44
N GLY A 449 -5.48 34.53 -19.44
CA GLY A 449 -5.38 35.84 -18.81
C GLY A 449 -6.24 36.00 -17.53
N GLU A 450 -6.85 34.93 -17.03
CA GLU A 450 -7.56 34.95 -15.75
C GLU A 450 -6.58 34.87 -14.58
N THR A 451 -6.95 35.43 -13.45
CA THR A 451 -6.18 35.38 -12.20
C THR A 451 -7.04 34.81 -11.08
N PHE A 452 -6.44 34.02 -10.21
CA PHE A 452 -7.12 33.34 -9.12
C PHE A 452 -6.35 33.55 -7.82
N GLU A 453 -7.02 33.91 -6.76
CA GLU A 453 -6.43 33.97 -5.42
C GLU A 453 -6.39 32.56 -4.83
N ARG A 454 -7.49 31.83 -4.98
CA ARG A 454 -7.63 30.45 -4.53
C ARG A 454 -7.65 29.49 -5.69
N SER A 455 -7.08 28.31 -5.49
CA SER A 455 -6.99 27.29 -6.53
C SER A 455 -8.34 26.79 -7.01
N TYR A 456 -9.29 26.69 -6.08
CA TYR A 456 -10.63 26.20 -6.37
C TYR A 456 -11.47 27.15 -7.26
N GLU A 457 -11.15 28.42 -7.33
CA GLU A 457 -11.89 29.39 -8.16
C GLU A 457 -11.80 29.04 -9.66
N ALA A 458 -10.82 28.25 -10.05
CA ALA A 458 -10.68 27.75 -11.41
C ALA A 458 -11.47 26.47 -11.68
N ASN A 459 -11.97 25.81 -10.65
CA ASN A 459 -12.63 24.51 -10.76
C ASN A 459 -14.14 24.66 -11.07
N PRO A 460 -14.80 23.60 -11.57
CA PRO A 460 -16.25 23.65 -11.79
C PRO A 460 -17.01 23.63 -10.46
N GLY A 461 -18.18 24.27 -10.42
CA GLY A 461 -19.02 24.34 -9.24
C GLY A 461 -18.32 24.99 -8.05
N GLU A 462 -18.34 24.32 -6.92
CA GLU A 462 -17.63 24.70 -5.69
C GLU A 462 -16.62 23.63 -5.28
N VAL A 463 -15.94 23.02 -6.25
CA VAL A 463 -14.96 21.96 -6.03
C VAL A 463 -13.63 22.54 -5.54
N TRP A 464 -13.25 22.20 -4.33
CA TRP A 464 -12.03 22.70 -3.71
C TRP A 464 -10.83 21.81 -4.01
N GLU A 465 -9.67 22.42 -3.98
CA GLU A 465 -8.40 21.72 -3.82
C GLU A 465 -8.28 21.28 -2.35
N GLU A 466 -7.91 20.03 -2.14
CA GLU A 466 -7.99 19.42 -0.82
C GLU A 466 -7.14 20.13 0.23
N GLN A 467 -5.95 20.58 -0.14
CA GLN A 467 -5.06 21.27 0.80
C GLN A 467 -5.68 22.58 1.31
N GLU A 468 -6.40 23.32 0.45
CA GLU A 468 -7.13 24.53 0.87
C GLU A 468 -8.21 24.23 1.90
N PHE A 469 -8.91 23.09 1.74
CA PHE A 469 -9.87 22.63 2.72
C PHE A 469 -9.23 22.43 4.10
N TRP A 470 -8.10 21.73 4.17
CA TRP A 470 -7.42 21.46 5.44
C TRP A 470 -6.89 22.73 6.10
N ILE A 471 -6.39 23.67 5.32
CA ILE A 471 -5.95 24.98 5.83
C ILE A 471 -7.13 25.74 6.44
N ASP A 472 -8.22 25.88 5.70
CA ASP A 472 -9.38 26.66 6.15
C ASP A 472 -10.10 25.96 7.32
N LEU A 473 -10.18 24.62 7.32
CA LEU A 473 -10.73 23.88 8.45
C LEU A 473 -9.86 24.04 9.71
N SER A 474 -8.54 24.05 9.59
CA SER A 474 -7.63 24.30 10.72
C SER A 474 -7.87 25.67 11.37
N TRP A 475 -8.20 26.67 10.57
CA TRP A 475 -8.58 28.00 11.06
C TRP A 475 -9.94 28.00 11.77
N ARG A 476 -10.87 27.15 11.34
CA ARG A 476 -12.18 27.01 12.01
C ARG A 476 -12.08 26.21 13.31
N ILE A 477 -11.17 25.24 13.36
CA ILE A 477 -10.91 24.46 14.58
C ILE A 477 -10.31 25.36 15.68
N ASP A 478 -9.46 26.30 15.31
CA ASP A 478 -8.74 27.16 16.25
C ASP A 478 -8.96 28.66 15.96
N PRO A 479 -10.20 29.16 16.06
CA PRO A 479 -10.53 30.53 15.63
C PRO A 479 -9.87 31.61 16.49
N ASP A 480 -9.59 31.31 17.75
CA ASP A 480 -8.92 32.21 18.72
C ASP A 480 -7.39 31.98 18.84
N GLY A 481 -6.85 30.95 18.13
CA GLY A 481 -5.44 30.60 18.20
C GLY A 481 -5.02 29.95 19.53
N ALA A 482 -5.97 29.59 20.40
CA ALA A 482 -5.64 29.08 21.74
C ALA A 482 -5.16 27.62 21.71
N LEU A 483 -5.46 26.87 20.65
CA LEU A 483 -4.96 25.51 20.47
C LEU A 483 -3.58 25.46 19.78
N GLY A 484 -3.07 26.60 19.31
CA GLY A 484 -1.79 26.66 18.58
C GLY A 484 -1.84 26.07 17.18
N ILE A 485 -3.01 25.68 16.68
CA ILE A 485 -3.21 25.06 15.36
C ILE A 485 -3.18 26.12 14.27
N ARG A 486 -3.94 27.20 14.45
CA ARG A 486 -4.10 28.28 13.46
C ARG A 486 -2.76 28.83 13.00
N GLN A 487 -1.82 29.03 13.92
CA GLN A 487 -0.51 29.59 13.66
C GLN A 487 0.31 28.76 12.67
N GLN A 488 0.04 27.45 12.56
CA GLN A 488 0.75 26.55 11.64
C GLN A 488 0.25 26.67 10.19
N PHE A 489 -0.87 27.38 10.00
CA PHE A 489 -1.53 27.61 8.70
C PHE A 489 -1.72 29.08 8.41
N GLU A 490 -0.96 29.96 9.06
CA GLU A 490 -1.02 31.39 8.86
C GLU A 490 -0.05 31.83 7.75
N SER A 491 -0.53 32.71 6.88
CA SER A 491 0.30 33.33 5.86
C SER A 491 1.44 34.16 6.47
N ARG A 492 2.66 33.90 6.00
CA ARG A 492 3.85 34.69 6.40
C ARG A 492 3.85 36.07 5.74
N GLU A 493 3.24 36.19 4.55
CA GLU A 493 3.17 37.41 3.79
C GLU A 493 2.04 38.32 4.26
N ARG A 494 0.94 37.72 4.75
CA ARG A 494 -0.29 38.38 5.17
C ARG A 494 -0.73 37.92 6.56
N PRO A 495 -0.04 38.32 7.65
CA PRO A 495 -0.40 37.88 9.00
C PRO A 495 -1.90 38.08 9.30
N GLY A 496 -2.51 37.13 9.99
CA GLY A 496 -3.94 37.12 10.26
C GLY A 496 -4.82 36.51 9.16
N THR A 497 -4.23 35.97 8.11
CA THR A 497 -4.94 35.28 7.02
C THR A 497 -4.41 33.85 6.82
N PRO A 498 -5.25 32.93 6.30
CA PRO A 498 -4.80 31.57 5.97
C PRO A 498 -3.70 31.55 4.90
N LEU A 499 -2.86 30.52 4.94
CA LEU A 499 -1.89 30.21 3.86
C LEU A 499 -2.59 30.05 2.52
N THR A 500 -1.97 30.54 1.47
CA THR A 500 -2.33 30.18 0.10
C THR A 500 -1.61 28.92 -0.36
N MET A 501 -2.07 28.32 -1.45
CA MET A 501 -1.41 27.17 -2.07
C MET A 501 0.01 27.51 -2.53
N ASP A 502 0.18 28.69 -3.07
CA ASP A 502 1.50 29.17 -3.54
C ASP A 502 2.49 29.33 -2.39
N GLU A 503 2.08 29.91 -1.27
CA GLU A 503 2.91 29.99 -0.07
C GLU A 503 3.26 28.62 0.48
N SER A 504 2.28 27.69 0.52
CA SER A 504 2.50 26.34 1.00
C SER A 504 3.51 25.57 0.15
N TYR A 505 3.41 25.63 -1.18
CA TYR A 505 4.40 25.00 -2.06
C TYR A 505 5.73 25.73 -2.07
N THR A 506 5.75 27.04 -1.90
CA THR A 506 7.00 27.81 -1.72
C THR A 506 7.75 27.30 -0.49
N MET A 507 7.07 27.20 0.66
CA MET A 507 7.66 26.67 1.89
C MET A 507 8.19 25.24 1.69
N LEU A 508 7.40 24.38 1.05
CA LEU A 508 7.80 22.99 0.78
C LEU A 508 9.08 22.92 -0.07
N PHE A 509 9.12 23.65 -1.17
CA PHE A 509 10.23 23.57 -2.12
C PHE A 509 11.49 24.29 -1.65
N GLU A 510 11.36 25.31 -0.82
CA GLU A 510 12.48 26.00 -0.20
C GLU A 510 13.07 25.24 0.98
N GLY A 511 12.22 24.65 1.84
CA GLY A 511 12.65 24.04 3.09
C GLY A 511 12.92 22.54 3.00
N SER A 512 12.23 21.82 2.10
CA SER A 512 12.18 20.35 2.16
C SER A 512 12.85 19.62 1.01
N VAL A 513 13.33 20.33 -0.02
CA VAL A 513 13.92 19.71 -1.23
C VAL A 513 15.39 20.10 -1.39
N PRO A 514 16.33 19.25 -0.94
CA PRO A 514 17.75 19.54 -1.00
C PRO A 514 18.25 19.81 -2.44
N GLY A 515 18.98 20.89 -2.62
CA GLY A 515 19.57 21.28 -3.90
C GLY A 515 18.61 21.98 -4.87
N LEU A 516 17.30 22.01 -4.58
CA LEU A 516 16.34 22.71 -5.44
C LEU A 516 16.46 24.24 -5.37
N PRO A 517 16.62 24.87 -4.20
CA PRO A 517 16.82 26.31 -4.12
C PRO A 517 18.04 26.79 -4.92
N GLU A 518 19.15 26.07 -4.83
CA GLU A 518 20.39 26.39 -5.56
C GLU A 518 20.21 26.19 -7.06
N ALA A 519 19.55 25.14 -7.49
CA ALA A 519 19.29 24.87 -8.90
C ALA A 519 18.35 25.91 -9.51
N ALA A 520 17.33 26.32 -8.77
CA ALA A 520 16.41 27.37 -9.19
C ALA A 520 17.12 28.74 -9.31
N ALA A 521 17.89 29.10 -8.30
CA ALA A 521 18.67 30.36 -8.29
C ALA A 521 19.65 30.42 -9.45
N ALA A 522 20.27 29.31 -9.84
CA ALA A 522 21.16 29.24 -10.99
C ALA A 522 20.47 29.56 -12.33
N GLU A 523 19.16 29.37 -12.43
CA GLU A 523 18.32 29.74 -13.57
C GLU A 523 17.60 31.09 -13.38
N GLY A 524 17.81 31.77 -12.25
CA GLY A 524 17.15 33.05 -11.92
C GLY A 524 15.67 32.88 -11.57
N LEU A 525 15.29 31.73 -11.02
CA LEU A 525 13.93 31.35 -10.66
C LEU A 525 13.81 31.13 -9.15
N THR A 526 12.60 31.26 -8.62
CA THR A 526 12.26 30.70 -7.32
C THR A 526 12.09 29.20 -7.42
N PRO A 527 12.20 28.42 -6.31
CA PRO A 527 11.96 26.98 -6.33
C PRO A 527 10.58 26.60 -6.88
N LEU A 528 9.54 27.34 -6.53
CA LEU A 528 8.19 27.10 -7.05
C LEU A 528 8.10 27.36 -8.55
N GLU A 529 8.66 28.46 -9.05
CA GLU A 529 8.71 28.75 -10.49
C GLU A 529 9.50 27.69 -11.26
N TYR A 530 10.62 27.23 -10.68
CA TYR A 530 11.40 26.14 -11.25
C TYR A 530 10.56 24.87 -11.40
N MET A 531 9.86 24.45 -10.34
CA MET A 531 9.01 23.26 -10.37
C MET A 531 7.81 23.44 -11.30
N ARG A 532 7.21 24.61 -11.36
CA ARG A 532 6.15 24.95 -12.34
C ARG A 532 6.62 24.84 -13.78
N ARG A 533 7.86 25.24 -14.03
CA ARG A 533 8.44 25.20 -15.37
C ARG A 533 8.93 23.82 -15.79
N LYS A 534 9.60 23.11 -14.87
CA LYS A 534 10.25 21.81 -15.16
C LYS A 534 9.33 20.61 -14.90
N GLY A 535 8.47 20.69 -13.91
CA GLY A 535 7.56 19.61 -13.49
C GLY A 535 8.23 18.46 -12.73
N ALA A 536 9.56 18.44 -12.64
CA ALA A 536 10.33 17.44 -11.90
C ALA A 536 11.73 17.95 -11.57
N PHE A 537 12.26 17.48 -10.43
CA PHE A 537 13.62 17.78 -9.98
C PHE A 537 14.34 16.49 -9.59
N ALA A 538 15.59 16.34 -10.02
CA ALA A 538 16.45 15.23 -9.62
C ALA A 538 17.19 15.62 -8.33
N LEU A 539 16.97 14.87 -7.27
CA LEU A 539 17.73 15.06 -6.03
C LEU A 539 19.21 14.78 -6.26
N PRO A 540 20.12 15.59 -5.69
CA PRO A 540 21.55 15.35 -5.80
C PRO A 540 21.96 14.07 -5.03
N GLY A 541 23.10 13.50 -5.43
CA GLY A 541 23.75 12.34 -4.80
C GLY A 541 23.62 11.06 -5.59
N ASP A 542 24.41 10.06 -5.17
CA ASP A 542 24.45 8.76 -5.79
C ASP A 542 23.19 7.95 -5.49
N GLN A 543 22.75 7.18 -6.47
CA GLN A 543 21.59 6.30 -6.36
C GLN A 543 21.99 4.86 -6.05
N GLN A 544 23.23 4.50 -6.37
CA GLN A 544 23.74 3.14 -6.25
C GLN A 544 24.71 3.05 -5.09
N GLN A 545 24.76 1.91 -4.43
CA GLN A 545 25.70 1.57 -3.37
C GLN A 545 25.90 2.67 -2.31
N VAL A 546 24.82 3.36 -1.94
CA VAL A 546 24.87 4.48 -0.98
C VAL A 546 25.47 4.02 0.36
N TYR A 547 25.28 2.77 0.73
CA TYR A 547 25.84 2.16 1.93
C TYR A 547 27.39 2.10 1.93
N GLU A 548 28.02 2.12 0.75
CA GLU A 548 29.48 2.15 0.61
C GLU A 548 30.09 3.53 0.81
N ARG A 549 29.27 4.57 0.88
CA ARG A 549 29.76 5.94 1.05
C ARG A 549 30.57 6.07 2.33
N GLU A 550 31.74 6.70 2.21
CA GLU A 550 32.57 7.04 3.37
C GLU A 550 31.91 8.13 4.21
N VAL A 551 32.02 7.96 5.52
CA VAL A 551 31.54 8.94 6.49
C VAL A 551 32.73 9.76 6.97
N SER A 552 32.60 11.07 6.90
CA SER A 552 33.68 11.99 7.27
C SER A 552 33.96 11.97 8.78
N GLU A 553 35.17 12.33 9.17
CA GLU A 553 35.51 12.49 10.60
C GLU A 553 34.61 13.53 11.27
N THR A 554 34.17 14.53 10.54
CA THR A 554 33.24 15.54 11.05
C THR A 554 31.88 14.92 11.42
N ASP A 555 31.38 14.01 10.60
CA ASP A 555 30.11 13.30 10.84
C ASP A 555 30.21 12.30 11.99
N LEU A 556 31.42 11.87 12.34
CA LEU A 556 31.69 10.98 13.49
C LEU A 556 31.86 11.71 14.82
N VAL A 557 31.94 13.04 14.82
CA VAL A 557 32.09 13.82 16.06
C VAL A 557 30.98 13.48 17.06
N GLY A 558 31.37 13.10 18.27
CA GLY A 558 30.44 12.70 19.33
C GLY A 558 29.93 11.28 19.24
N ALA A 559 30.30 10.51 18.22
CA ALA A 559 29.96 9.10 18.11
C ALA A 559 31.07 8.22 18.72
N VAL A 560 30.66 7.09 19.32
CA VAL A 560 31.55 6.08 19.90
C VAL A 560 31.31 4.78 19.17
N ARG A 561 32.41 4.10 18.76
CA ARG A 561 32.34 2.80 18.12
C ARG A 561 32.04 1.71 19.15
N ASP A 562 30.98 0.94 18.93
CA ASP A 562 30.62 -0.20 19.77
C ASP A 562 31.42 -1.47 19.44
N GLY A 563 31.23 -2.54 20.19
CA GLY A 563 31.88 -3.82 19.99
C GLY A 563 31.52 -4.53 18.67
N GLY A 564 30.41 -4.15 18.04
CA GLY A 564 29.97 -4.64 16.74
C GLY A 564 30.48 -3.81 15.57
N GLY A 565 31.28 -2.77 15.84
CA GLY A 565 31.82 -1.89 14.80
C GLY A 565 30.88 -0.75 14.39
N VAL A 566 29.74 -0.58 15.05
CA VAL A 566 28.80 0.49 14.74
C VAL A 566 29.16 1.74 15.53
N TRP A 567 29.20 2.88 14.83
CA TRP A 567 29.38 4.17 15.46
C TRP A 567 28.03 4.68 15.99
N ARG A 568 27.93 4.88 17.32
CA ARG A 568 26.72 5.36 17.99
C ARG A 568 26.97 6.65 18.74
N ARG A 569 25.99 7.54 18.74
CA ARG A 569 26.03 8.76 19.53
C ARG A 569 25.33 8.50 20.89
N PRO A 570 26.00 8.79 22.03
CA PRO A 570 25.36 8.68 23.33
C PRO A 570 24.08 9.52 23.42
N GLY A 571 23.03 8.93 23.95
CA GLY A 571 21.72 9.62 24.09
C GLY A 571 20.87 9.69 22.83
N THR A 572 21.31 9.10 21.73
CA THR A 572 20.49 8.92 20.54
C THR A 572 19.96 7.48 20.48
N ALA A 573 18.77 7.33 19.96
CA ALA A 573 18.12 6.04 19.91
C ALA A 573 18.89 5.07 19.00
N GLY A 574 19.15 3.99 19.47
CA GLY A 574 19.81 2.79 18.95
C GLY A 574 19.89 1.79 20.07
N SER A 575 19.57 2.22 21.27
CA SER A 575 19.25 1.38 22.40
C SER A 575 17.73 1.36 22.58
N HIS A 576 17.21 0.25 23.04
CA HIS A 576 15.80 0.11 23.44
C HIS A 576 15.33 1.18 24.45
N ASP A 577 16.26 1.95 25.00
CA ASP A 577 16.06 2.95 26.05
C ASP A 577 15.77 4.36 25.53
N SER A 578 15.68 4.56 24.23
CA SER A 578 15.58 5.89 23.65
C SER A 578 14.34 6.09 22.79
N LEU A 579 13.27 5.37 23.09
CA LEU A 579 11.95 5.82 22.68
C LEU A 579 11.74 7.21 23.26
N ASP A 580 11.40 8.13 22.40
CA ASP A 580 10.73 9.34 22.86
C ASP A 580 9.47 8.85 23.59
N GLU A 581 9.50 8.89 24.91
CA GLU A 581 8.43 8.40 25.77
C GLU A 581 7.09 9.09 25.47
N ILE A 582 7.14 10.26 24.84
CA ILE A 582 5.97 11.07 24.53
C ILE A 582 5.33 10.67 23.20
N THR A 583 6.12 10.40 22.18
CA THR A 583 5.62 10.19 20.83
C THR A 583 5.57 8.72 20.45
N GLY A 584 6.24 7.84 21.18
CA GLY A 584 6.44 6.45 20.76
C GLY A 584 7.09 6.35 19.37
N HIS A 585 7.61 7.48 18.89
CA HIS A 585 8.32 7.52 17.63
C HIS A 585 9.75 7.13 17.85
N MET A 586 10.16 6.18 17.08
CA MET A 586 11.56 6.01 16.85
C MET A 586 12.08 7.22 16.14
N PRO A 587 13.20 7.73 16.64
CA PRO A 587 14.00 8.56 15.81
C PRO A 587 14.22 7.81 14.50
N PHE A 588 14.12 8.55 13.44
CA PHE A 588 14.31 8.09 12.10
C PHE A 588 15.60 7.25 12.02
N ILE A 589 15.61 6.33 11.12
CA ILE A 589 16.75 5.51 10.81
C ILE A 589 17.99 6.36 10.65
N GLY A 590 19.00 5.95 11.29
CA GLY A 590 20.20 6.71 11.40
C GLY A 590 20.25 7.66 12.60
N ASP A 591 19.32 7.55 13.47
CA ASP A 591 19.19 8.06 14.84
C ASP A 591 20.49 8.27 15.63
N GLY A 592 21.46 8.82 15.00
CA GLY A 592 22.76 9.04 15.58
C GLY A 592 23.76 7.89 15.40
N SER A 593 23.42 6.85 14.67
CA SER A 593 24.39 5.84 14.21
C SER A 593 24.94 6.24 12.84
N PRO A 594 25.96 7.10 12.76
CA PRO A 594 26.40 7.69 11.50
C PRO A 594 27.08 6.68 10.59
N ALA A 595 27.71 5.63 11.14
CA ALA A 595 28.54 4.73 10.35
C ALA A 595 28.64 3.33 10.97
N VAL A 596 29.16 2.42 10.15
CA VAL A 596 29.68 1.12 10.55
C VAL A 596 31.11 0.97 10.03
N ASP A 597 31.96 0.31 10.80
CA ASP A 597 33.32 -0.04 10.37
C ASP A 597 33.28 -1.21 9.38
N ILE A 598 33.73 -0.97 8.18
CA ILE A 598 33.89 -1.98 7.15
C ILE A 598 35.33 -1.90 6.65
N ASP A 599 36.10 -2.95 6.87
CA ASP A 599 37.53 -3.02 6.51
C ASP A 599 38.40 -1.90 7.10
N GLY A 600 38.06 -1.44 8.30
CA GLY A 600 38.78 -0.35 8.99
C GLY A 600 38.38 1.06 8.54
N GLN A 601 37.32 1.17 7.74
CA GLN A 601 36.78 2.45 7.27
C GLN A 601 35.35 2.66 7.74
N ALA A 602 35.03 3.90 8.13
CA ALA A 602 33.67 4.28 8.49
C ALA A 602 32.81 4.40 7.21
N ARG A 603 31.83 3.51 7.06
CA ARG A 603 30.89 3.48 5.93
C ARG A 603 29.48 3.85 6.41
N PHE A 604 28.69 4.43 5.51
CA PHE A 604 27.31 4.82 5.83
C PHE A 604 26.44 3.64 6.27
N GLY A 605 26.57 2.50 5.60
CA GLY A 605 25.85 1.26 5.93
C GLY A 605 24.35 1.32 5.65
N PHE A 606 23.64 0.34 6.18
CA PHE A 606 22.19 0.22 6.08
C PHE A 606 21.52 0.82 7.32
N PRO A 607 20.29 1.28 7.22
CA PRO A 607 19.52 1.78 8.36
C PRO A 607 18.93 0.63 9.19
N THR A 608 19.76 -0.21 9.73
CA THR A 608 19.47 -1.36 10.59
C THR A 608 20.24 -1.22 11.89
N PRO A 609 19.89 -1.95 12.95
CA PRO A 609 20.65 -1.93 14.21
C PRO A 609 22.14 -2.26 14.06
N SER A 610 22.46 -3.22 13.19
CA SER A 610 23.86 -3.59 12.86
C SER A 610 24.50 -2.69 11.80
N LYS A 611 23.75 -1.80 11.19
CA LYS A 611 24.15 -1.04 9.99
C LYS A 611 24.56 -1.92 8.80
N LYS A 612 24.26 -3.22 8.88
CA LYS A 612 24.45 -4.22 7.82
C LYS A 612 23.08 -4.76 7.38
N LEU A 613 23.08 -5.60 6.37
CA LEU A 613 21.91 -6.40 5.97
C LEU A 613 21.67 -7.49 7.03
N GLU A 614 20.46 -7.55 7.57
CA GLU A 614 20.15 -8.43 8.69
C GLU A 614 19.56 -9.77 8.23
N PHE A 615 20.44 -10.74 7.96
CA PHE A 615 20.03 -12.13 7.76
C PHE A 615 19.33 -12.68 9.00
N PHE A 616 19.96 -12.49 10.17
CA PHE A 616 19.34 -12.73 11.46
C PHE A 616 18.80 -11.42 12.03
N SER A 617 17.51 -11.28 12.05
CA SER A 617 16.86 -10.09 12.59
C SER A 617 16.68 -10.18 14.09
N GLU A 618 17.50 -9.45 14.83
CA GLU A 618 17.36 -9.32 16.29
C GLU A 618 16.04 -8.63 16.63
N THR A 619 15.60 -7.68 15.81
CA THR A 619 14.31 -7.00 16.00
C THR A 619 13.14 -7.98 15.99
N VAL A 620 13.08 -8.89 15.03
CA VAL A 620 12.00 -9.89 14.94
C VAL A 620 12.05 -10.84 16.16
N ARG A 621 13.25 -11.24 16.59
CA ARG A 621 13.46 -12.03 17.81
C ARG A 621 12.92 -11.28 19.04
N ASP A 622 13.35 -10.06 19.21
CA ASP A 622 13.05 -9.24 20.39
C ASP A 622 11.56 -8.82 20.43
N TRP A 623 10.90 -8.82 19.28
CA TRP A 623 9.44 -8.64 19.17
C TRP A 623 8.64 -9.92 19.46
N GLY A 624 9.29 -10.95 19.97
CA GLY A 624 8.63 -12.17 20.43
C GLY A 624 8.37 -13.20 19.33
N TRP A 625 9.06 -13.10 18.21
CA TRP A 625 8.98 -14.04 17.07
C TRP A 625 10.34 -14.63 16.72
N PRO A 626 11.04 -15.30 17.67
CA PRO A 626 12.39 -15.81 17.45
C PRO A 626 12.46 -16.83 16.32
N GLU A 627 11.38 -17.59 16.07
CA GLU A 627 11.28 -18.57 14.99
C GLU A 627 11.34 -17.93 13.60
N TYR A 628 11.09 -16.62 13.51
CA TYR A 628 11.09 -15.85 12.26
C TYR A 628 12.28 -14.89 12.13
N SER A 629 13.28 -15.03 12.98
CA SER A 629 14.49 -14.19 12.93
C SER A 629 15.27 -14.33 11.62
N MET A 630 15.17 -15.48 10.97
CA MET A 630 15.76 -15.77 9.65
C MET A 630 14.68 -15.96 8.59
N PRO A 631 15.03 -15.83 7.29
CA PRO A 631 14.10 -16.21 6.22
C PRO A 631 13.67 -17.67 6.34
N VAL A 632 12.37 -17.92 6.42
CA VAL A 632 11.79 -19.28 6.54
C VAL A 632 10.50 -19.37 5.72
N PHE A 633 10.04 -20.58 5.48
CA PHE A 633 8.68 -20.80 4.94
C PHE A 633 7.68 -20.84 6.08
N ILE A 634 6.60 -20.09 5.92
CA ILE A 634 5.43 -20.13 6.80
C ILE A 634 4.27 -20.69 6.00
N LYS A 635 3.68 -21.79 6.46
CA LYS A 635 2.52 -22.40 5.79
C LYS A 635 1.35 -21.40 5.81
N SER A 636 0.80 -21.12 4.65
CA SER A 636 -0.33 -20.21 4.47
C SER A 636 -1.59 -20.73 5.20
N GLN A 637 -2.45 -19.81 5.63
CA GLN A 637 -3.78 -20.13 6.16
C GLN A 637 -4.68 -20.83 5.12
N VAL A 638 -4.34 -20.74 3.86
CA VAL A 638 -4.93 -21.48 2.75
C VAL A 638 -3.81 -22.23 2.04
N HIS A 639 -3.78 -23.54 2.23
CA HIS A 639 -2.75 -24.39 1.62
C HIS A 639 -3.40 -25.52 0.84
N TRP A 640 -2.86 -25.84 -0.31
CA TRP A 640 -3.46 -26.82 -1.23
C TRP A 640 -3.60 -28.23 -0.63
N GLU A 641 -2.70 -28.62 0.28
CA GLU A 641 -2.75 -29.92 0.98
C GLU A 641 -3.97 -30.04 1.93
N ASP A 642 -4.54 -28.92 2.34
CA ASP A 642 -5.66 -28.85 3.27
C ASP A 642 -7.03 -28.78 2.55
N LEU A 643 -7.04 -28.84 1.19
CA LEU A 643 -8.25 -28.72 0.39
C LEU A 643 -8.84 -30.07 0.01
N ASP A 644 -10.17 -30.20 0.14
CA ASP A 644 -10.92 -31.27 -0.48
C ASP A 644 -11.37 -30.84 -1.90
N MET A 645 -10.49 -31.03 -2.87
CA MET A 645 -10.78 -30.67 -4.27
C MET A 645 -11.94 -31.51 -4.85
N THR A 646 -12.23 -32.68 -4.27
CA THR A 646 -13.37 -33.52 -4.73
C THR A 646 -14.70 -32.94 -4.27
N ALA A 647 -14.72 -32.24 -3.14
CA ALA A 647 -15.86 -31.49 -2.64
C ALA A 647 -15.99 -30.08 -3.30
N GLY A 648 -15.17 -29.77 -4.28
CA GLY A 648 -15.20 -28.49 -4.98
C GLY A 648 -14.37 -27.39 -4.33
N GLU A 649 -13.55 -27.70 -3.33
CA GLU A 649 -12.70 -26.68 -2.71
C GLU A 649 -11.57 -26.24 -3.64
N ARG A 650 -11.32 -24.94 -3.66
CA ARG A 650 -10.28 -24.28 -4.47
C ARG A 650 -9.63 -23.14 -3.71
N ILE A 651 -8.45 -22.75 -4.15
CA ILE A 651 -7.81 -21.48 -3.72
C ILE A 651 -8.35 -20.36 -4.57
N LEU A 652 -8.99 -19.37 -3.97
CA LEU A 652 -9.35 -18.13 -4.65
C LEU A 652 -8.23 -17.11 -4.52
N VAL A 653 -7.75 -16.61 -5.67
CA VAL A 653 -6.84 -15.46 -5.77
C VAL A 653 -7.65 -14.24 -6.20
N PRO A 654 -8.07 -13.37 -5.26
CA PRO A 654 -9.01 -12.28 -5.54
C PRO A 654 -8.35 -10.95 -5.89
N THR A 655 -7.03 -10.86 -5.97
CA THR A 655 -6.31 -9.58 -5.96
C THR A 655 -5.59 -9.22 -7.25
N PHE A 656 -5.79 -9.92 -8.33
CA PHE A 656 -5.15 -9.54 -9.59
C PHE A 656 -5.77 -8.29 -10.22
N ARG A 657 -4.97 -7.57 -10.99
CA ARG A 657 -5.42 -6.39 -11.74
C ARG A 657 -5.85 -6.74 -13.15
N ILE A 658 -6.96 -6.17 -13.56
CA ILE A 658 -7.26 -5.98 -14.98
C ILE A 658 -6.38 -4.81 -15.47
N PRO A 659 -5.65 -4.96 -16.59
CA PRO A 659 -4.62 -3.99 -17.01
C PRO A 659 -5.13 -2.55 -17.18
N THR A 660 -6.37 -2.39 -17.60
CA THR A 660 -6.99 -1.10 -17.88
C THR A 660 -7.62 -0.45 -16.65
N LEU A 661 -7.82 -1.19 -15.55
CA LEU A 661 -8.53 -0.71 -14.36
C LEU A 661 -7.58 -0.36 -13.20
N ILE A 662 -8.03 0.50 -12.32
CA ILE A 662 -7.35 0.88 -11.08
C ILE A 662 -8.33 1.15 -9.95
N HIS A 663 -8.57 0.15 -9.12
CA HIS A 663 -9.44 0.23 -7.93
C HIS A 663 -10.80 0.90 -8.23
N THR A 664 -11.41 1.54 -7.26
CA THR A 664 -12.70 2.25 -7.39
C THR A 664 -12.69 3.32 -8.47
N ARG A 665 -11.55 3.95 -8.70
CA ARG A 665 -11.43 5.06 -9.65
C ARG A 665 -11.83 4.70 -11.08
N SER A 666 -11.59 3.47 -11.50
CA SER A 666 -11.87 3.04 -12.87
C SER A 666 -13.36 2.82 -13.13
N SER A 667 -14.12 2.55 -12.09
CA SER A 667 -15.56 2.25 -12.22
C SER A 667 -16.37 3.42 -12.75
N ASN A 668 -15.88 4.65 -12.53
CA ASN A 668 -16.52 5.87 -13.04
C ASN A 668 -15.92 6.31 -14.38
N SER A 669 -15.26 5.40 -15.11
CA SER A 669 -14.66 5.71 -16.40
C SER A 669 -15.22 4.82 -17.49
N GLN A 670 -16.08 5.39 -18.32
CA GLN A 670 -16.69 4.70 -19.45
C GLN A 670 -15.62 4.06 -20.35
N TRP A 671 -14.60 4.81 -20.75
CA TRP A 671 -13.56 4.32 -21.64
C TRP A 671 -12.80 3.11 -21.08
N LEU A 672 -12.55 3.09 -19.78
CA LEU A 672 -11.84 1.96 -19.16
C LEU A 672 -12.75 0.73 -19.06
N ASN A 673 -14.03 0.93 -18.82
CA ASN A 673 -15.01 -0.16 -18.78
C ASN A 673 -15.23 -0.75 -20.18
N GLU A 674 -15.31 0.07 -21.21
CA GLU A 674 -15.40 -0.37 -22.61
C GLU A 674 -14.21 -1.26 -23.02
N ILE A 675 -13.00 -0.93 -22.56
CA ILE A 675 -11.81 -1.74 -22.84
C ILE A 675 -11.80 -3.03 -22.02
N SER A 676 -12.28 -2.98 -20.77
CA SER A 676 -12.19 -4.12 -19.83
C SER A 676 -13.28 -5.16 -20.01
N HIS A 677 -14.45 -4.76 -20.46
CA HIS A 677 -15.62 -5.56 -20.82
C HIS A 677 -16.28 -6.37 -19.69
N ARG A 678 -15.54 -7.19 -18.93
CA ARG A 678 -16.09 -8.26 -18.09
C ARG A 678 -15.35 -8.41 -16.79
N HIS A 679 -16.06 -9.00 -15.81
CA HIS A 679 -15.50 -9.47 -14.54
C HIS A 679 -15.67 -10.99 -14.41
N PRO A 680 -14.87 -11.81 -15.13
CA PRO A 680 -15.02 -13.26 -15.08
C PRO A 680 -14.25 -13.88 -13.89
N LEU A 681 -14.75 -15.04 -13.46
CA LEU A 681 -13.96 -15.99 -12.69
C LEU A 681 -13.08 -16.80 -13.66
N TRP A 682 -11.77 -16.69 -13.51
CA TRP A 682 -10.84 -17.56 -14.21
C TRP A 682 -10.93 -18.95 -13.64
N LEU A 683 -11.18 -19.94 -14.48
CA LEU A 683 -11.39 -21.33 -14.08
C LEU A 683 -10.72 -22.25 -15.10
N HIS A 684 -9.88 -23.18 -14.61
CA HIS A 684 -9.24 -24.14 -15.51
C HIS A 684 -10.28 -25.10 -16.12
N PRO A 685 -10.17 -25.49 -17.42
CA PRO A 685 -11.13 -26.38 -18.08
C PRO A 685 -11.36 -27.70 -17.34
N SER A 686 -10.30 -28.31 -16.78
CA SER A 686 -10.44 -29.55 -16.01
C SER A 686 -11.25 -29.38 -14.72
N ASP A 687 -11.11 -28.24 -14.05
CA ASP A 687 -11.91 -27.90 -12.87
C ASP A 687 -13.36 -27.66 -13.25
N ALA A 688 -13.59 -26.96 -14.37
CA ALA A 688 -14.93 -26.70 -14.88
C ALA A 688 -15.66 -28.01 -15.22
N GLU A 689 -14.97 -28.96 -15.87
CA GLU A 689 -15.53 -30.30 -16.20
C GLU A 689 -15.85 -31.07 -14.91
N GLN A 690 -14.93 -31.11 -13.97
CA GLN A 690 -15.11 -31.78 -12.66
C GLN A 690 -16.31 -31.23 -11.90
N LEU A 691 -16.53 -29.92 -11.95
CA LEU A 691 -17.56 -29.21 -11.20
C LEU A 691 -18.88 -29.07 -11.96
N GLY A 692 -18.93 -29.46 -13.23
CA GLY A 692 -20.13 -29.31 -14.07
C GLY A 692 -20.47 -27.85 -14.40
N ILE A 693 -19.47 -26.99 -14.55
CA ILE A 693 -19.65 -25.58 -14.83
C ILE A 693 -19.45 -25.34 -16.32
N ASP A 694 -20.44 -24.74 -16.98
CA ASP A 694 -20.38 -24.39 -18.40
C ASP A 694 -19.55 -23.12 -18.65
N GLU A 695 -19.10 -22.96 -19.90
CA GLU A 695 -18.49 -21.70 -20.34
C GLU A 695 -19.50 -20.56 -20.23
N ASN A 696 -19.08 -19.45 -19.60
CA ASN A 696 -19.95 -18.32 -19.25
C ASN A 696 -21.14 -18.70 -18.33
N GLY A 697 -21.11 -19.88 -17.71
CA GLY A 697 -22.10 -20.28 -16.72
C GLY A 697 -21.98 -19.49 -15.42
N LEU A 698 -23.08 -19.34 -14.71
CA LEU A 698 -23.06 -18.74 -13.36
C LEU A 698 -22.48 -19.72 -12.36
N VAL A 699 -21.60 -19.23 -11.53
CA VAL A 699 -20.86 -19.98 -10.49
C VAL A 699 -21.11 -19.34 -9.15
N ARG A 700 -21.45 -20.17 -8.17
CA ARG A 700 -21.48 -19.78 -6.76
C ARG A 700 -20.13 -20.04 -6.14
N ILE A 701 -19.55 -19.02 -5.52
CA ILE A 701 -18.32 -19.09 -4.75
C ILE A 701 -18.67 -18.91 -3.28
N THR A 702 -18.52 -19.95 -2.49
CA THR A 702 -18.85 -19.96 -1.08
C THR A 702 -17.56 -19.80 -0.25
N THR A 703 -17.56 -18.82 0.63
CA THR A 703 -16.48 -18.50 1.59
C THR A 703 -16.89 -18.91 3.01
N ARG A 704 -16.04 -18.63 4.00
CA ARG A 704 -16.35 -18.84 5.43
C ARG A 704 -17.48 -17.96 5.95
N THR A 705 -17.77 -16.81 5.33
CA THR A 705 -18.75 -15.82 5.80
C THR A 705 -19.94 -15.67 4.89
N GLY A 706 -19.96 -16.33 3.73
CA GLY A 706 -21.08 -16.19 2.81
C GLY A 706 -20.75 -16.69 1.42
N HIS A 707 -21.40 -16.11 0.42
CA HIS A 707 -21.14 -16.46 -0.98
C HIS A 707 -21.36 -15.28 -1.92
N PHE A 708 -20.80 -15.40 -3.11
CA PHE A 708 -21.12 -14.49 -4.22
C PHE A 708 -21.32 -15.29 -5.52
N VAL A 709 -22.02 -14.70 -6.47
CA VAL A 709 -22.35 -15.33 -7.76
C VAL A 709 -21.67 -14.56 -8.88
N ILE A 710 -20.85 -15.28 -9.66
CA ILE A 710 -20.02 -14.72 -10.72
C ILE A 710 -20.13 -15.57 -12.00
N GLN A 711 -19.72 -15.01 -13.13
CA GLN A 711 -19.70 -15.73 -14.40
C GLN A 711 -18.34 -16.39 -14.65
N SER A 712 -18.34 -17.64 -15.11
CA SER A 712 -17.10 -18.37 -15.42
C SER A 712 -16.45 -17.92 -16.74
N TRP A 713 -15.12 -18.02 -16.77
CA TRP A 713 -14.32 -18.02 -17.99
C TRP A 713 -13.33 -19.18 -17.93
N ARG A 714 -13.54 -20.16 -18.83
CA ARG A 714 -12.65 -21.31 -18.91
C ARG A 714 -11.37 -20.94 -19.63
N THR A 715 -10.23 -21.16 -18.98
CA THR A 715 -8.93 -20.83 -19.54
C THR A 715 -7.84 -21.75 -18.99
N GLU A 716 -6.96 -22.24 -19.86
CA GLU A 716 -5.74 -22.93 -19.49
C GLU A 716 -4.68 -21.99 -18.87
N GLY A 717 -4.92 -20.68 -18.92
CA GLY A 717 -4.05 -19.66 -18.35
C GLY A 717 -4.12 -19.54 -16.83
N ILE A 718 -4.66 -20.52 -16.13
CA ILE A 718 -4.67 -20.61 -14.66
C ILE A 718 -4.35 -22.04 -14.23
N ARG A 719 -3.68 -22.18 -13.10
CA ARG A 719 -3.38 -23.48 -12.51
C ARG A 719 -4.65 -24.22 -12.12
N PRO A 720 -4.82 -25.55 -12.42
CA PRO A 720 -5.89 -26.37 -11.86
C PRO A 720 -5.89 -26.32 -10.32
N GLY A 721 -7.07 -26.26 -9.70
CA GLY A 721 -7.22 -26.13 -8.25
C GLY A 721 -7.18 -24.68 -7.74
N VAL A 722 -6.91 -23.72 -8.62
CA VAL A 722 -6.90 -22.27 -8.33
C VAL A 722 -7.97 -21.57 -9.18
N VAL A 723 -8.71 -20.67 -8.56
CA VAL A 723 -9.63 -19.77 -9.25
C VAL A 723 -9.24 -18.32 -8.98
N ALA A 724 -9.51 -17.42 -9.90
CA ALA A 724 -9.13 -16.02 -9.74
C ALA A 724 -10.20 -15.06 -10.23
N ALA A 725 -10.45 -13.99 -9.48
CA ALA A 725 -11.34 -12.90 -9.86
C ALA A 725 -10.68 -11.56 -9.54
N SER A 726 -10.95 -10.54 -10.36
CA SER A 726 -10.37 -9.21 -10.16
C SER A 726 -11.07 -8.43 -9.05
N HIS A 727 -10.34 -7.61 -8.32
CA HIS A 727 -10.89 -6.73 -7.27
C HIS A 727 -11.31 -5.34 -7.78
N HIS A 728 -11.41 -5.13 -9.10
CA HIS A 728 -11.62 -3.78 -9.65
C HIS A 728 -13.06 -3.44 -9.99
N MET A 729 -13.94 -4.42 -9.98
CA MET A 729 -15.34 -4.27 -10.39
C MET A 729 -16.28 -4.65 -9.24
N GLY A 730 -17.57 -4.49 -9.44
CA GLY A 730 -18.58 -4.81 -8.43
C GLY A 730 -19.06 -3.60 -7.63
N ARG A 731 -18.90 -2.39 -8.15
CA ARG A 731 -19.48 -1.17 -7.55
C ARG A 731 -21.00 -1.22 -7.58
N TRP A 732 -21.64 -0.65 -6.58
CA TRP A 732 -23.09 -0.62 -6.45
C TRP A 732 -23.59 0.69 -5.82
N ARG A 733 -24.88 0.97 -6.01
CA ARG A 733 -25.57 2.14 -5.47
C ARG A 733 -26.93 1.75 -4.91
N LEU A 734 -27.32 2.41 -3.81
CA LEU A 734 -28.63 2.33 -3.20
C LEU A 734 -29.42 3.55 -3.63
N GLU A 735 -29.99 3.56 -4.82
CA GLU A 735 -30.74 4.69 -5.33
C GLU A 735 -32.08 4.23 -5.89
N GLU A 736 -33.16 4.95 -5.59
CA GLU A 736 -34.44 4.80 -6.25
C GLU A 736 -34.45 5.70 -7.49
N GLY A 737 -34.80 5.14 -8.66
CA GLY A 737 -34.93 5.87 -9.92
C GLY A 737 -34.00 5.40 -11.04
N ASP A 738 -34.12 6.07 -12.20
CA ASP A 738 -33.42 5.72 -13.44
C ASP A 738 -32.02 6.33 -13.58
N ALA A 739 -31.40 6.73 -12.47
CA ALA A 739 -30.06 7.31 -12.50
C ALA A 739 -29.06 6.30 -13.07
N ARG A 740 -28.53 6.59 -14.25
CA ARG A 740 -27.48 5.80 -14.90
C ARG A 740 -26.13 6.15 -14.27
N SER A 741 -25.49 5.19 -13.66
CA SER A 741 -24.10 5.29 -13.24
C SER A 741 -23.24 4.36 -14.08
N TRP A 742 -22.20 4.91 -14.69
CA TRP A 742 -21.32 4.19 -15.60
C TRP A 742 -20.51 3.07 -14.94
N GLY A 743 -20.39 3.05 -13.66
CA GLY A 743 -19.51 2.12 -13.01
C GLY A 743 -20.08 1.40 -11.80
N ALA A 744 -21.31 1.74 -11.42
CA ALA A 744 -21.97 1.14 -10.27
C ALA A 744 -23.33 0.57 -10.68
N GLY A 745 -23.60 -0.68 -10.33
CA GLY A 745 -24.91 -1.29 -10.52
C GLY A 745 -25.88 -0.82 -9.43
N LYS A 746 -27.15 -0.59 -9.80
CA LYS A 746 -28.22 -0.40 -8.83
C LYS A 746 -28.39 -1.68 -8.01
N ALA A 747 -28.45 -1.56 -6.70
CA ALA A 747 -28.57 -2.70 -5.81
C ALA A 747 -29.52 -2.41 -4.66
N SER A 748 -30.17 -3.45 -4.16
CA SER A 748 -30.85 -3.47 -2.87
C SER A 748 -29.99 -4.22 -1.84
N ILE A 749 -30.04 -3.75 -0.60
CA ILE A 749 -29.44 -4.43 0.55
C ILE A 749 -30.51 -4.71 1.57
N GLU A 750 -30.69 -5.96 1.90
CA GLU A 750 -31.65 -6.44 2.90
C GLU A 750 -31.00 -7.37 3.91
N ARG A 751 -31.59 -7.54 5.06
CA ARG A 751 -31.22 -8.54 6.04
C ARG A 751 -32.19 -9.69 5.95
N ASP A 752 -31.71 -10.91 5.73
CA ASP A 752 -32.56 -12.10 5.66
C ASP A 752 -33.00 -12.59 7.06
N ASP A 753 -33.90 -13.56 7.09
CA ASP A 753 -34.44 -14.12 8.34
C ASP A 753 -33.38 -14.76 9.24
N ASP A 754 -32.26 -15.19 8.68
CA ASP A 754 -31.11 -15.74 9.39
C ASP A 754 -30.16 -14.63 9.90
N GLY A 755 -30.49 -13.37 9.66
CA GLY A 755 -29.70 -12.21 10.08
C GLY A 755 -28.51 -11.86 9.15
N ARG A 756 -28.40 -12.53 8.01
CA ARG A 756 -27.32 -12.26 7.03
C ARG A 756 -27.67 -11.10 6.12
N TRP A 757 -26.68 -10.32 5.74
CA TRP A 757 -26.84 -9.29 4.74
C TRP A 757 -26.82 -9.89 3.33
N ARG A 758 -27.78 -9.41 2.51
CA ARG A 758 -27.91 -9.79 1.11
C ARG A 758 -27.85 -8.54 0.24
N LEU A 759 -26.92 -8.52 -0.71
CA LEU A 759 -26.89 -7.53 -1.80
C LEU A 759 -27.44 -8.19 -3.05
N ARG A 760 -28.47 -7.60 -3.63
CA ARG A 760 -29.04 -7.99 -4.92
C ARG A 760 -28.97 -6.83 -5.88
N ARG A 761 -28.73 -7.15 -7.13
CA ARG A 761 -28.83 -6.19 -8.22
C ARG A 761 -30.24 -6.24 -8.76
N ASP A 762 -30.94 -5.10 -8.69
CA ASP A 762 -32.32 -5.01 -9.15
C ASP A 762 -32.39 -4.98 -10.67
N HIS A 763 -31.38 -4.33 -11.32
CA HIS A 763 -31.27 -4.25 -12.77
C HIS A 763 -29.82 -4.37 -13.18
N GLY A 764 -29.57 -5.04 -14.31
CA GLY A 764 -28.30 -4.92 -15.01
C GLY A 764 -28.10 -3.47 -15.47
N GLN A 765 -26.87 -3.07 -15.74
CA GLN A 765 -26.68 -1.83 -16.50
C GLN A 765 -27.39 -1.95 -17.84
N GLU A 766 -28.22 -0.94 -18.15
CA GLU A 766 -28.72 -0.79 -19.50
C GLU A 766 -27.54 -0.62 -20.45
N PRO A 767 -27.54 -1.30 -21.62
CA PRO A 767 -26.53 -1.07 -22.62
C PRO A 767 -26.46 0.44 -22.93
N TYR A 768 -25.26 0.94 -23.03
CA TYR A 768 -25.07 2.31 -23.51
C TYR A 768 -25.63 2.38 -24.94
N GLU A 769 -26.62 3.24 -25.16
CA GLU A 769 -27.14 3.50 -26.50
C GLU A 769 -26.06 4.23 -27.31
N SER A 770 -25.62 3.59 -28.36
CA SER A 770 -24.65 4.10 -29.31
C SER A 770 -25.13 3.79 -30.72
N ASP A 771 -24.87 4.69 -31.66
CA ASP A 771 -25.06 4.44 -33.08
C ASP A 771 -24.08 3.42 -33.64
N GLU A 772 -23.11 2.97 -32.86
CA GLU A 772 -22.15 1.95 -33.22
C GLU A 772 -22.80 0.56 -33.21
N PRO A 773 -22.87 -0.16 -34.35
CA PRO A 773 -23.58 -1.43 -34.46
C PRO A 773 -23.04 -2.53 -33.53
N ASP A 774 -21.75 -2.46 -33.19
CA ASP A 774 -21.08 -3.46 -32.37
C ASP A 774 -21.18 -3.21 -30.85
N THR A 775 -21.84 -2.14 -30.42
CA THR A 775 -22.05 -1.82 -29.01
C THR A 775 -22.67 -2.98 -28.24
N GLY A 776 -23.60 -3.71 -28.85
CA GLY A 776 -24.22 -4.89 -28.27
C GLY A 776 -23.28 -6.08 -28.06
N LEU A 777 -22.09 -6.08 -28.69
CA LEU A 777 -21.05 -7.09 -28.51
C LEU A 777 -20.07 -6.74 -27.37
N ILE A 778 -20.14 -5.53 -26.87
CA ILE A 778 -19.23 -5.02 -25.84
C ILE A 778 -19.86 -5.22 -24.47
N TRP A 779 -19.12 -5.87 -23.57
CA TRP A 779 -19.56 -6.16 -22.21
C TRP A 779 -19.23 -5.04 -21.20
N TRP A 780 -19.04 -3.82 -21.66
CA TRP A 780 -18.74 -2.67 -20.82
C TRP A 780 -19.89 -2.26 -19.89
N THR A 781 -21.06 -2.86 -20.03
CA THR A 781 -22.20 -2.77 -19.12
C THR A 781 -22.07 -3.69 -17.91
N ASP A 782 -21.08 -4.58 -17.88
CA ASP A 782 -20.84 -5.44 -16.74
C ASP A 782 -20.28 -4.66 -15.56
N THR A 783 -21.06 -4.49 -14.49
CA THR A 783 -20.62 -3.82 -13.27
C THR A 783 -19.75 -4.71 -12.37
N GLY A 784 -19.65 -6.01 -12.69
CA GLY A 784 -18.88 -6.98 -11.92
C GLY A 784 -19.53 -7.41 -10.61
N VAL A 785 -18.78 -8.07 -9.75
CA VAL A 785 -19.21 -8.64 -8.47
C VAL A 785 -18.36 -8.08 -7.34
N HIS A 786 -18.99 -7.67 -6.25
CA HIS A 786 -18.30 -7.19 -5.06
C HIS A 786 -17.90 -8.36 -4.15
N GLN A 787 -16.90 -9.11 -4.56
CA GLN A 787 -16.42 -10.29 -3.84
C GLN A 787 -15.86 -9.99 -2.43
N ASN A 788 -15.25 -8.81 -2.23
CA ASN A 788 -14.61 -8.45 -0.96
C ASN A 788 -15.59 -8.45 0.23
N LEU A 789 -16.89 -8.28 -0.02
CA LEU A 789 -17.92 -8.37 1.02
C LEU A 789 -17.91 -9.71 1.75
N THR A 790 -17.54 -10.80 1.05
CA THR A 790 -17.56 -12.16 1.57
C THR A 790 -16.24 -12.59 2.21
N PHE A 791 -15.25 -11.73 2.29
CA PHE A 791 -13.96 -12.04 2.89
C PHE A 791 -13.92 -11.54 4.33
N PRO A 792 -13.65 -12.42 5.31
CA PRO A 792 -13.48 -11.99 6.69
C PRO A 792 -12.20 -11.17 6.84
N VAL A 793 -12.14 -10.33 7.86
CA VAL A 793 -10.91 -9.64 8.23
C VAL A 793 -9.96 -10.63 8.88
N GLN A 794 -8.86 -10.92 8.22
CA GLN A 794 -7.85 -11.90 8.67
C GLN A 794 -6.44 -11.41 8.32
N PRO A 795 -5.85 -10.52 9.13
CA PRO A 795 -4.48 -10.08 8.92
C PRO A 795 -3.45 -11.15 9.28
N ASP A 796 -2.27 -11.05 8.71
CA ASP A 796 -1.10 -11.78 9.15
C ASP A 796 -0.70 -11.29 10.56
N PRO A 797 -0.47 -12.19 11.54
CA PRO A 797 -0.24 -11.80 12.93
C PRO A 797 1.07 -11.01 13.14
N VAL A 798 2.02 -11.12 12.24
CA VAL A 798 3.33 -10.46 12.33
C VAL A 798 3.32 -9.12 11.59
N SER A 799 2.92 -9.13 10.33
CA SER A 799 2.99 -7.95 9.46
C SER A 799 1.73 -7.07 9.49
N GLY A 800 0.62 -7.59 9.99
CA GLY A 800 -0.68 -6.93 9.94
C GLY A 800 -1.30 -6.85 8.54
N MET A 801 -0.69 -7.48 7.55
CA MET A 801 -1.21 -7.51 6.19
C MET A 801 -2.43 -8.40 6.09
N HIS A 802 -3.52 -7.90 5.49
CA HIS A 802 -4.70 -8.75 5.26
C HIS A 802 -4.37 -9.93 4.35
N CYS A 803 -4.79 -11.13 4.75
CA CYS A 803 -4.61 -12.36 4.00
C CYS A 803 -5.73 -12.52 2.97
N TRP A 804 -5.41 -12.20 1.72
CA TRP A 804 -6.39 -12.19 0.63
C TRP A 804 -6.74 -13.56 0.07
N LEU A 805 -5.84 -14.56 0.14
CA LEU A 805 -6.14 -15.90 -0.33
C LEU A 805 -7.31 -16.50 0.48
N GLN A 806 -8.30 -17.03 -0.22
CA GLN A 806 -9.47 -17.63 0.40
C GLN A 806 -9.58 -19.09 0.00
N ARG A 807 -9.90 -19.94 0.98
CA ARG A 807 -10.43 -21.27 0.74
C ARG A 807 -11.90 -21.10 0.41
N VAL A 808 -12.30 -21.53 -0.77
CA VAL A 808 -13.66 -21.41 -1.25
C VAL A 808 -14.18 -22.73 -1.79
N THR A 809 -15.50 -22.94 -1.70
CA THR A 809 -16.18 -24.00 -2.44
C THR A 809 -16.76 -23.40 -3.72
N VAL A 810 -16.44 -24.01 -4.86
CA VAL A 810 -16.83 -23.59 -6.19
C VAL A 810 -17.86 -24.58 -6.74
N GLY A 811 -19.00 -24.09 -7.18
CA GLY A 811 -20.04 -24.93 -7.79
C GLY A 811 -20.94 -24.13 -8.75
N PRO A 812 -21.78 -24.82 -9.52
CA PRO A 812 -22.80 -24.16 -10.30
C PRO A 812 -23.70 -23.29 -9.42
N ALA A 813 -24.24 -22.22 -10.00
CA ALA A 813 -25.21 -21.39 -9.30
C ALA A 813 -26.46 -22.20 -8.93
N GLU A 814 -27.06 -21.88 -7.79
CA GLU A 814 -28.27 -22.50 -7.31
C GLU A 814 -29.54 -21.81 -7.87
N PRO A 815 -30.72 -22.49 -7.83
CA PRO A 815 -31.94 -21.83 -8.25
C PRO A 815 -32.22 -20.55 -7.45
N GLY A 816 -32.40 -19.44 -8.16
CA GLY A 816 -32.61 -18.11 -7.56
C GLY A 816 -31.38 -17.25 -7.39
N ASP A 817 -30.19 -17.79 -7.72
CA ASP A 817 -28.98 -16.99 -7.85
C ASP A 817 -29.02 -16.12 -9.10
N ALA A 818 -28.57 -14.90 -8.95
CA ALA A 818 -28.36 -13.98 -10.06
C ALA A 818 -26.91 -13.46 -10.07
N TYR A 819 -26.42 -13.07 -11.25
CA TYR A 819 -25.09 -12.49 -11.38
C TYR A 819 -24.96 -11.25 -10.51
N GLY A 820 -23.92 -11.22 -9.70
CA GLY A 820 -23.64 -10.11 -8.79
C GLY A 820 -24.28 -10.21 -7.41
N ASP A 821 -25.09 -11.27 -7.16
CA ASP A 821 -25.60 -11.54 -5.81
C ASP A 821 -24.47 -11.80 -4.82
N VAL A 822 -24.61 -11.23 -3.62
CA VAL A 822 -23.68 -11.44 -2.50
C VAL A 822 -24.49 -11.66 -1.22
N VAL A 823 -24.12 -12.66 -0.43
CA VAL A 823 -24.70 -12.94 0.90
C VAL A 823 -23.59 -13.06 1.92
N VAL A 824 -23.73 -12.36 3.06
CA VAL A 824 -22.69 -12.30 4.11
C VAL A 824 -23.28 -12.38 5.50
N ASP A 825 -22.65 -13.22 6.33
CA ASP A 825 -22.85 -13.29 7.78
C ASP A 825 -21.76 -12.47 8.48
N THR A 826 -22.09 -11.25 8.94
CA THR A 826 -21.16 -10.36 9.64
C THR A 826 -20.83 -10.84 11.06
N ASP A 827 -21.67 -11.65 11.69
CA ASP A 827 -21.37 -12.26 12.98
C ASP A 827 -20.34 -13.38 12.82
N ALA A 828 -20.41 -14.17 11.73
CA ALA A 828 -19.37 -15.13 11.38
C ALA A 828 -18.03 -14.42 11.12
N SER A 829 -18.07 -13.27 10.44
CA SER A 829 -16.88 -12.47 10.20
C SER A 829 -16.23 -11.98 11.49
N HIS A 830 -17.04 -11.51 12.44
CA HIS A 830 -16.53 -11.08 13.75
C HIS A 830 -15.89 -12.23 14.53
N ARG A 831 -16.48 -13.42 14.54
CA ARG A 831 -15.87 -14.61 15.16
C ARG A 831 -14.53 -14.98 14.56
N ILE A 832 -14.37 -14.87 13.23
CA ILE A 832 -13.09 -15.12 12.56
C ILE A 832 -12.04 -14.09 12.97
N PHE A 833 -12.43 -12.82 13.11
CA PHE A 833 -11.57 -11.79 13.66
C PHE A 833 -11.10 -12.13 15.09
N GLU A 834 -11.97 -12.62 15.97
CA GLU A 834 -11.61 -13.05 17.32
C GLU A 834 -10.65 -14.26 17.29
N GLU A 835 -10.87 -15.24 16.41
CA GLU A 835 -9.95 -16.38 16.20
C GLU A 835 -8.54 -15.89 15.78
N TRP A 836 -8.49 -14.90 14.90
CA TRP A 836 -7.24 -14.31 14.47
C TRP A 836 -6.57 -13.55 15.61
N LEU A 837 -7.33 -12.76 16.36
CA LEU A 837 -6.81 -11.98 17.49
C LEU A 837 -6.09 -12.87 18.52
N ALA A 838 -6.58 -14.08 18.73
CA ALA A 838 -5.96 -15.06 19.63
C ALA A 838 -4.57 -15.55 19.17
N LYS A 839 -4.20 -15.37 17.90
CA LYS A 839 -2.88 -15.74 17.36
C LYS A 839 -1.82 -14.67 17.58
N THR A 840 -2.21 -13.44 17.89
CA THR A 840 -1.30 -12.31 18.00
C THR A 840 -0.52 -12.33 19.32
N ARG A 841 0.59 -11.59 19.36
CA ARG A 841 1.45 -11.45 20.53
C ARG A 841 1.61 -9.97 20.88
N PRO A 842 1.71 -9.61 22.17
CA PRO A 842 1.98 -8.23 22.56
C PRO A 842 3.31 -7.73 22.00
N GLY A 843 3.36 -6.46 21.66
CA GLY A 843 4.61 -5.81 21.28
C GLY A 843 5.51 -5.59 22.52
N PRO A 844 6.84 -5.60 22.35
CA PRO A 844 7.79 -5.48 23.45
C PRO A 844 8.12 -4.04 23.86
N GLY A 845 7.67 -3.04 23.09
CA GLY A 845 7.97 -1.65 23.35
C GLY A 845 7.26 -1.07 24.57
N PRO A 846 7.60 0.13 25.03
CA PRO A 846 6.89 0.86 26.05
C PRO A 846 5.40 0.97 25.71
N GLY A 847 4.53 0.70 26.69
CA GLY A 847 3.08 0.64 26.45
C GLY A 847 2.65 -0.45 25.44
N ASN A 848 3.49 -1.47 25.21
CA ASN A 848 3.31 -2.49 24.18
C ASN A 848 3.24 -1.90 22.74
N LEU A 849 3.94 -0.81 22.50
CA LEU A 849 4.03 -0.22 21.17
C LEU A 849 4.62 -1.21 20.15
N ARG A 850 4.04 -1.22 18.95
CA ARG A 850 4.28 -2.27 17.95
C ARG A 850 5.06 -1.82 16.74
N ARG A 851 5.45 -0.59 16.73
CA ARG A 851 6.26 -0.07 15.64
C ARG A 851 7.66 -0.60 15.78
N PRO A 852 8.21 -1.21 14.73
CA PRO A 852 9.63 -1.55 14.73
C PRO A 852 10.44 -0.29 14.93
N LEU A 853 11.23 -0.30 15.94
CA LEU A 853 11.94 0.87 16.46
C LEU A 853 12.99 1.41 15.48
N TRP A 854 13.44 0.62 14.54
CA TRP A 854 14.50 0.94 13.59
C TRP A 854 14.04 1.03 12.13
N MET A 855 12.80 0.67 11.82
CA MET A 855 12.30 0.78 10.45
C MET A 855 12.03 2.22 10.06
N ALA A 856 12.53 2.61 8.89
CA ALA A 856 12.16 3.85 8.27
C ALA A 856 10.67 3.86 8.01
N ARG A 857 9.99 4.77 8.65
CA ARG A 857 8.68 5.16 8.20
C ARG A 857 8.83 6.25 7.18
N PRO A 858 8.45 6.00 5.94
CA PRO A 858 8.54 7.03 4.92
C PRO A 858 7.64 8.23 5.19
N VAL A 859 6.81 8.14 6.20
CA VAL A 859 5.73 9.10 6.48
C VAL A 859 5.82 9.77 7.84
N LYS A 860 6.74 9.39 8.69
CA LYS A 860 6.92 10.04 9.99
C LYS A 860 8.39 10.40 10.17
N PRO A 861 8.74 11.64 9.95
CA PRO A 861 10.07 12.14 10.19
C PRO A 861 10.43 12.13 11.68
N GLN A 862 11.66 12.45 11.99
CA GLN A 862 12.14 12.61 13.37
C GLN A 862 11.32 13.65 14.12
N ALA A 863 11.14 13.47 15.42
CA ALA A 863 10.46 14.45 16.27
C ALA A 863 11.03 15.88 16.11
N SER A 864 12.35 15.99 15.90
CA SER A 864 13.00 17.27 15.61
C SER A 864 12.55 17.93 14.32
N ALA A 865 12.08 17.18 13.33
CA ALA A 865 11.58 17.71 12.09
C ALA A 865 10.17 18.31 12.20
N TYR A 866 9.51 18.07 13.30
CA TYR A 866 8.19 18.62 13.60
C TYR A 866 8.26 19.86 14.51
N ARG A 867 9.42 20.14 15.10
CA ARG A 867 9.59 21.30 15.94
C ARG A 867 9.77 22.53 15.07
N TYR A 868 8.87 23.45 15.25
CA TYR A 868 8.99 24.79 14.71
C TYR A 868 9.95 25.58 15.62
N ASP A 869 11.16 25.76 15.16
CA ASP A 869 12.06 26.72 15.80
C ASP A 869 11.63 28.12 15.33
N ALA A 870 11.00 28.87 16.24
CA ALA A 870 10.49 30.22 16.00
C ALA A 870 11.60 31.22 15.72
#